data_ed189384df21f0907e9a409d93d0ec9a
#
_entry.id   ed189384df21f0907e9a409d93d0ec9a
#
_cell.length_a   1.000
_cell.length_b   1.000
_cell.length_c   1.000
_cell.angle_alpha   90.00
_cell.angle_beta   90.00
_cell.angle_gamma   90.00
#
_symmetry.space_group_name_H-M   'P 1'
#
loop_
_entity.id
_entity.type
_entity.pdbx_description
1 polymer ?
#
loop_
_entity_poly.entity_id
_entity_poly.type
_entity_poly.pdbx_seq_one_letter_code
_entity_poly.pdbx_strand_id
1 'polypeptide(L)'
;MVRKILSTGFVLASIGLYSQTVITGEVHDTSGNAIPNVKVSFEGSATETVTDGNGKFIINIPSQKGTLTFSAENFHPFRRSVGANTPVVYVVMKEGSKEIPEVVISTQKKLEVNKLNIKNLDAPMTVNVLNRAVLQKWDINNIEDASKMVAGVNPVKQFAGFQFFNIRGFDNFVVLYDGIRDERHTITQSAPVASFANVERVEFLKGPSGDMFGHSALGGIINIIRKKPTYTTQGEAKFTIGSYNTYNVEMGVGGPISNKLRYRVDAGLMNTDGFKGIKEKNFNSSLMLQYTPDHQNTLEFFAQYNNDYYGADAGVPATNDGKPYDWINPMINLSDKRDYLKNEKKEFYLKYKHRFDFGGTFDYKLSYFDDTLDYLMDEVLFTDKTTKTLSRKNGPYHFKHVTRPLMNQLDFSFGFDTWSLKHKMIVGNTFSYLDRKTWNGDVTEGTSGQNIPIVDPVLGMGERRVDITKVKSTEEIVTGFYFQDWIEFADRFKVLLGGRYDYFDGVYDDTRLITAQPNLKKETHHNFTYRAALSFQPIKNFMTIYASSSSFFKPTRPHDHRTGKVFKPEEGIQMEAGIKLEKKDRLNVTISGFYIEKKNLLVGHNVRSQVGKAYSRGFEVDADAEIFKGLYAKVGYAFTDAFIGKQEPEPGQVDISHNKTPWTPKHSFSAWANYEPRTFMKGFGVGLGVFYTDETYRTEKNDQTLPAYTLLNGAIYYQAKNNIRIGLNVENILNTTYYNNALSSNDLYSNDPADKPYQATFQINPGRNRNYKLTISYSF
;
A
#
# COMPACT_ATOMS: atom_id res chain seq x y z
N MET A 1 -69.26 -75.63 0.68
CA MET A 1 -69.81 -75.51 -0.68
C MET A 1 -69.30 -74.23 -1.30
N VAL A 2 -68.66 -74.41 -2.42
CA VAL A 2 -68.26 -73.38 -3.42
C VAL A 2 -67.17 -72.37 -3.09
N ARG A 3 -66.01 -72.62 -3.70
CA ARG A 3 -64.90 -71.73 -4.04
C ARG A 3 -65.35 -70.49 -4.78
N LYS A 4 -64.69 -69.37 -4.47
CA LYS A 4 -64.34 -68.38 -5.49
C LYS A 4 -62.94 -67.80 -5.24
N ILE A 5 -62.07 -68.02 -6.20
CA ILE A 5 -60.73 -67.52 -6.36
C ILE A 5 -60.79 -66.07 -6.80
N LEU A 6 -60.06 -65.17 -6.09
CA LEU A 6 -59.74 -63.84 -6.61
C LEU A 6 -58.23 -63.74 -6.82
N SER A 7 -57.87 -63.67 -8.08
CA SER A 7 -56.52 -63.38 -8.54
C SER A 7 -56.17 -61.90 -8.34
N THR A 8 -55.25 -61.58 -7.45
CA THR A 8 -54.71 -60.24 -7.31
C THR A 8 -53.49 -60.15 -8.15
N GLY A 9 -53.53 -59.38 -9.25
CA GLY A 9 -52.35 -59.10 -10.07
C GLY A 9 -51.43 -58.15 -9.36
N PHE A 10 -50.19 -58.60 -9.16
CA PHE A 10 -49.08 -57.77 -8.71
C PHE A 10 -48.58 -56.92 -9.91
N VAL A 11 -48.83 -55.63 -9.91
CA VAL A 11 -48.17 -54.67 -10.79
C VAL A 11 -46.81 -54.38 -10.18
N LEU A 12 -45.73 -54.97 -10.70
CA LEU A 12 -44.39 -54.59 -10.45
C LEU A 12 -44.14 -53.20 -11.09
N ALA A 13 -44.24 -52.12 -10.30
CA ALA A 13 -43.68 -50.83 -10.66
C ALA A 13 -42.18 -50.96 -10.61
N SER A 14 -41.52 -51.00 -11.75
CA SER A 14 -40.08 -50.87 -11.89
C SER A 14 -39.68 -49.47 -11.46
N ILE A 15 -39.26 -49.27 -10.22
CA ILE A 15 -38.59 -48.08 -9.78
C ILE A 15 -37.18 -48.10 -10.43
N GLY A 16 -37.04 -47.38 -11.53
CA GLY A 16 -35.73 -47.10 -12.13
C GLY A 16 -34.90 -46.33 -11.13
N LEU A 17 -33.91 -46.95 -10.54
CA LEU A 17 -32.87 -46.30 -9.80
C LEU A 17 -32.07 -45.40 -10.79
N TYR A 18 -32.48 -44.15 -10.91
CA TYR A 18 -31.65 -43.17 -11.60
C TYR A 18 -30.40 -42.91 -10.73
N SER A 19 -29.26 -43.42 -11.19
CA SER A 19 -27.94 -43.07 -10.61
C SER A 19 -27.70 -41.58 -10.82
N GLN A 20 -27.89 -40.78 -9.77
CA GLN A 20 -27.52 -39.40 -9.79
C GLN A 20 -25.98 -39.25 -9.69
N THR A 21 -25.39 -38.46 -10.57
CA THR A 21 -23.97 -38.16 -10.55
C THR A 21 -23.75 -36.78 -9.94
N VAL A 22 -22.97 -36.69 -8.87
CA VAL A 22 -22.59 -35.43 -8.23
C VAL A 22 -21.41 -34.84 -8.99
N ILE A 23 -21.57 -33.62 -9.50
CA ILE A 23 -20.50 -32.85 -10.13
C ILE A 23 -20.20 -31.64 -9.23
N THR A 24 -18.92 -31.47 -8.91
CA THR A 24 -18.43 -30.29 -8.19
C THR A 24 -17.52 -29.46 -9.09
N GLY A 25 -17.38 -28.19 -8.81
CA GLY A 25 -16.47 -27.36 -9.58
C GLY A 25 -16.32 -25.94 -9.06
N GLU A 26 -15.50 -25.17 -9.76
CA GLU A 26 -15.23 -23.78 -9.49
C GLU A 26 -15.35 -22.96 -10.78
N VAL A 27 -15.86 -21.72 -10.67
CA VAL A 27 -16.01 -20.79 -11.78
C VAL A 27 -15.21 -19.54 -11.48
N HIS A 28 -14.32 -19.17 -12.39
CA HIS A 28 -13.42 -18.02 -12.28
C HIS A 28 -13.56 -17.12 -13.52
N ASP A 29 -13.18 -15.85 -13.38
CA ASP A 29 -12.95 -14.95 -14.50
C ASP A 29 -11.59 -15.24 -15.17
N THR A 30 -11.31 -14.54 -16.26
CA THR A 30 -10.03 -14.67 -16.98
C THR A 30 -8.83 -14.20 -16.17
N SER A 31 -9.03 -13.43 -15.11
CA SER A 31 -8.00 -12.96 -14.16
C SER A 31 -7.81 -13.91 -12.97
N GLY A 32 -8.60 -15.00 -12.89
CA GLY A 32 -8.52 -15.98 -11.80
C GLY A 32 -9.33 -15.63 -10.57
N ASN A 33 -10.15 -14.56 -10.60
CA ASN A 33 -11.04 -14.26 -9.50
C ASN A 33 -12.24 -15.20 -9.54
N ALA A 34 -12.68 -15.69 -8.38
CA ALA A 34 -13.87 -16.50 -8.26
C ALA A 34 -15.12 -15.69 -8.63
N ILE A 35 -16.03 -16.27 -9.42
CA ILE A 35 -17.29 -15.63 -9.80
C ILE A 35 -18.43 -16.22 -8.96
N PRO A 36 -18.99 -15.47 -7.99
CA PRO A 36 -20.15 -15.90 -7.22
C PRO A 36 -21.44 -15.73 -8.01
N ASN A 37 -22.49 -16.47 -7.61
CA ASN A 37 -23.83 -16.41 -8.19
C ASN A 37 -23.90 -16.76 -9.70
N VAL A 38 -22.96 -17.53 -10.20
CA VAL A 38 -23.06 -18.11 -11.53
C VAL A 38 -24.14 -19.17 -11.51
N LYS A 39 -25.15 -19.01 -12.33
CA LYS A 39 -26.17 -20.04 -12.53
C LYS A 39 -25.58 -21.21 -13.33
N VAL A 40 -25.56 -22.39 -12.73
CA VAL A 40 -25.11 -23.64 -13.33
C VAL A 40 -26.32 -24.52 -13.57
N SER A 41 -26.64 -24.81 -14.81
CA SER A 41 -27.80 -25.61 -15.18
C SER A 41 -27.40 -26.80 -16.05
N PHE A 42 -28.08 -27.94 -15.89
CA PHE A 42 -27.87 -29.12 -16.72
C PHE A 42 -28.85 -29.11 -17.91
N GLU A 43 -28.32 -29.13 -19.12
CA GLU A 43 -29.14 -29.06 -20.34
C GLU A 43 -30.16 -30.20 -20.42
N GLY A 44 -31.39 -29.83 -20.73
CA GLY A 44 -32.49 -30.82 -20.86
C GLY A 44 -33.13 -31.24 -19.54
N SER A 45 -32.80 -30.61 -18.41
CA SER A 45 -33.47 -30.87 -17.13
C SER A 45 -33.72 -29.56 -16.35
N ALA A 46 -34.54 -29.63 -15.32
CA ALA A 46 -34.76 -28.51 -14.39
C ALA A 46 -33.67 -28.42 -13.30
N THR A 47 -32.60 -29.22 -13.40
CA THR A 47 -31.55 -29.27 -12.41
C THR A 47 -30.64 -28.06 -12.55
N GLU A 48 -30.57 -27.25 -11.50
CA GLU A 48 -29.73 -26.07 -11.46
C GLU A 48 -29.19 -25.80 -10.05
N THR A 49 -28.07 -25.07 -9.98
CA THR A 49 -27.43 -24.57 -8.75
C THR A 49 -26.81 -23.22 -9.04
N VAL A 50 -26.25 -22.56 -8.00
CA VAL A 50 -25.47 -21.33 -8.14
C VAL A 50 -24.14 -21.47 -7.44
N THR A 51 -23.11 -20.76 -7.94
CA THR A 51 -21.83 -20.73 -7.26
C THR A 51 -21.89 -19.89 -5.97
N ASP A 52 -21.15 -20.36 -4.97
CA ASP A 52 -20.99 -19.66 -3.70
C ASP A 52 -20.05 -18.43 -3.82
N GLY A 53 -19.78 -17.76 -2.71
CA GLY A 53 -18.87 -16.60 -2.64
C GLY A 53 -17.44 -16.88 -3.07
N ASN A 54 -17.04 -18.15 -3.18
CA ASN A 54 -15.72 -18.60 -3.65
C ASN A 54 -15.76 -19.14 -5.09
N GLY A 55 -16.90 -18.97 -5.80
CA GLY A 55 -17.08 -19.48 -7.14
C GLY A 55 -17.33 -20.97 -7.22
N LYS A 56 -17.57 -21.68 -6.09
CA LYS A 56 -17.78 -23.14 -6.05
C LYS A 56 -19.23 -23.49 -6.25
N PHE A 57 -19.47 -24.63 -6.89
CA PHE A 57 -20.79 -25.23 -7.06
C PHE A 57 -20.79 -26.72 -6.84
N ILE A 58 -21.95 -27.24 -6.47
CA ILE A 58 -22.27 -28.67 -6.43
C ILE A 58 -23.60 -28.85 -7.15
N ILE A 59 -23.67 -29.75 -8.11
CA ILE A 59 -24.87 -30.07 -8.87
C ILE A 59 -25.04 -31.57 -9.01
N ASN A 60 -26.27 -32.06 -8.74
CA ASN A 60 -26.65 -33.46 -8.91
C ASN A 60 -27.27 -33.65 -10.27
N ILE A 61 -26.59 -34.23 -11.23
CA ILE A 61 -27.11 -34.45 -12.58
C ILE A 61 -27.86 -35.75 -12.69
N PRO A 62 -29.00 -35.76 -13.44
CA PRO A 62 -29.88 -36.93 -13.53
C PRO A 62 -29.35 -38.02 -14.48
N SER A 63 -28.20 -37.85 -15.10
CA SER A 63 -27.62 -38.80 -16.04
C SER A 63 -26.11 -38.91 -15.88
N GLN A 64 -25.51 -40.03 -16.38
CA GLN A 64 -24.07 -40.26 -16.27
C GLN A 64 -23.20 -39.35 -17.15
N LYS A 65 -23.78 -38.62 -18.11
CA LYS A 65 -23.11 -37.61 -18.96
C LYS A 65 -24.10 -36.62 -19.52
N GLY A 66 -23.65 -35.40 -19.80
CA GLY A 66 -24.40 -34.32 -20.42
C GLY A 66 -23.61 -33.01 -20.45
N THR A 67 -24.30 -31.89 -20.64
CA THR A 67 -23.70 -30.56 -20.72
C THR A 67 -24.20 -29.69 -19.59
N LEU A 68 -23.24 -29.09 -18.87
CA LEU A 68 -23.52 -27.98 -17.95
C LEU A 68 -23.39 -26.66 -18.68
N THR A 69 -24.36 -25.78 -18.45
CA THR A 69 -24.37 -24.39 -18.95
C THR A 69 -24.13 -23.46 -17.75
N PHE A 70 -23.18 -22.58 -17.89
CA PHE A 70 -22.80 -21.56 -16.91
C PHE A 70 -23.25 -20.19 -17.43
N SER A 71 -24.01 -19.45 -16.64
CA SER A 71 -24.46 -18.11 -17.01
C SER A 71 -24.37 -17.17 -15.81
N ALA A 72 -23.79 -15.99 -16.03
CA ALA A 72 -23.69 -14.94 -15.06
C ALA A 72 -23.84 -13.58 -15.75
N GLU A 73 -24.31 -12.60 -15.00
CA GLU A 73 -24.40 -11.22 -15.50
C GLU A 73 -22.99 -10.70 -15.85
N ASN A 74 -22.84 -10.11 -17.02
CA ASN A 74 -21.58 -9.58 -17.58
C ASN A 74 -20.57 -10.64 -18.04
N PHE A 75 -20.94 -11.91 -18.16
CA PHE A 75 -20.10 -12.97 -18.70
C PHE A 75 -20.75 -13.64 -19.92
N HIS A 76 -19.93 -14.06 -20.88
CA HIS A 76 -20.42 -14.93 -21.95
C HIS A 76 -20.85 -16.27 -21.38
N PRO A 77 -22.03 -16.79 -21.73
CA PRO A 77 -22.43 -18.13 -21.31
C PRO A 77 -21.37 -19.15 -21.74
N PHE A 78 -21.05 -20.06 -20.84
CA PHE A 78 -20.06 -21.10 -21.08
C PHE A 78 -20.72 -22.49 -20.98
N ARG A 79 -20.29 -23.43 -21.83
CA ARG A 79 -20.82 -24.79 -21.86
C ARG A 79 -19.70 -25.79 -21.66
N ARG A 80 -19.94 -26.81 -20.82
CA ARG A 80 -18.99 -27.86 -20.51
C ARG A 80 -19.65 -29.23 -20.51
N SER A 81 -19.14 -30.14 -21.33
CA SER A 81 -19.56 -31.55 -21.25
C SER A 81 -19.00 -32.19 -20.00
N VAL A 82 -19.82 -32.91 -19.26
CA VAL A 82 -19.49 -33.61 -18.02
C VAL A 82 -19.97 -35.07 -18.09
N GLY A 83 -19.31 -35.94 -17.35
CA GLY A 83 -19.66 -37.35 -17.28
C GLY A 83 -19.36 -37.92 -15.89
N ALA A 84 -19.76 -39.18 -15.64
CA ALA A 84 -19.59 -39.87 -14.37
C ALA A 84 -18.13 -39.86 -13.84
N ASN A 85 -17.17 -39.79 -14.74
CA ASN A 85 -15.73 -39.77 -14.40
C ASN A 85 -15.16 -38.32 -14.40
N THR A 86 -15.99 -37.29 -14.36
CA THR A 86 -15.54 -35.89 -14.28
C THR A 86 -15.49 -35.48 -12.79
N PRO A 87 -14.33 -35.61 -12.12
CA PRO A 87 -14.28 -35.44 -10.67
C PRO A 87 -14.48 -33.99 -10.22
N VAL A 88 -13.96 -33.02 -10.98
CA VAL A 88 -14.12 -31.58 -10.70
C VAL A 88 -14.13 -30.80 -12.00
N VAL A 89 -15.00 -29.81 -12.10
CA VAL A 89 -15.14 -28.95 -13.27
C VAL A 89 -14.58 -27.57 -12.97
N TYR A 90 -13.49 -27.20 -13.65
CA TYR A 90 -12.97 -25.83 -13.63
C TYR A 90 -13.49 -25.07 -14.84
N VAL A 91 -14.12 -23.94 -14.60
CA VAL A 91 -14.70 -23.10 -15.64
C VAL A 91 -14.08 -21.71 -15.56
N VAL A 92 -13.58 -21.24 -16.69
CA VAL A 92 -13.18 -19.86 -16.86
C VAL A 92 -14.19 -19.19 -17.78
N MET A 93 -14.97 -18.25 -17.24
CA MET A 93 -15.89 -17.46 -18.01
C MET A 93 -15.21 -16.19 -18.52
N LYS A 94 -15.32 -15.93 -19.82
CA LYS A 94 -14.91 -14.66 -20.39
C LYS A 94 -15.96 -13.62 -20.06
N GLU A 95 -15.50 -12.45 -19.60
CA GLU A 95 -16.38 -11.29 -19.50
C GLU A 95 -17.00 -11.03 -20.86
N GLY A 96 -18.32 -10.91 -20.91
CA GLY A 96 -19.03 -10.54 -22.12
C GLY A 96 -18.47 -9.20 -22.57
N SER A 97 -18.12 -9.07 -23.84
CA SER A 97 -17.58 -7.82 -24.39
C SER A 97 -18.63 -6.71 -24.24
N LYS A 98 -18.72 -6.13 -23.06
CA LYS A 98 -19.11 -4.74 -22.97
C LYS A 98 -17.95 -3.93 -23.49
N GLU A 99 -18.24 -3.22 -24.56
CA GLU A 99 -17.40 -2.24 -25.19
C GLU A 99 -16.64 -1.44 -24.14
N ILE A 100 -15.30 -1.57 -24.11
CA ILE A 100 -14.33 -0.80 -23.31
C ILE A 100 -14.30 -1.22 -21.83
N PRO A 101 -13.10 -1.47 -21.22
CA PRO A 101 -13.03 -1.72 -19.78
C PRO A 101 -13.54 -0.49 -19.04
N GLU A 102 -14.75 -0.62 -18.55
CA GLU A 102 -15.41 0.36 -17.70
C GLU A 102 -14.55 0.61 -16.46
N VAL A 103 -14.47 1.86 -15.98
CA VAL A 103 -14.04 2.09 -14.59
C VAL A 103 -15.11 1.44 -13.72
N VAL A 104 -14.94 0.18 -13.45
CA VAL A 104 -15.78 -0.51 -12.51
C VAL A 104 -15.42 0.01 -11.14
N ILE A 105 -16.35 0.71 -10.50
CA ILE A 105 -16.30 0.94 -9.06
C ILE A 105 -16.38 -0.45 -8.45
N SER A 106 -15.22 -1.03 -8.12
CA SER A 106 -15.13 -2.41 -7.65
C SER A 106 -15.62 -2.50 -6.20
N THR A 107 -16.92 -2.49 -6.02
CA THR A 107 -17.59 -2.58 -4.71
C THR A 107 -17.52 -4.00 -4.11
N GLN A 108 -17.23 -5.02 -4.92
CA GLN A 108 -17.30 -6.42 -4.49
C GLN A 108 -15.96 -7.12 -4.26
N LYS A 109 -14.82 -6.45 -4.52
CA LYS A 109 -13.52 -7.08 -4.25
C LYS A 109 -13.33 -7.23 -2.74
N LYS A 110 -13.03 -8.44 -2.32
CA LYS A 110 -12.63 -8.75 -0.95
C LYS A 110 -11.34 -8.00 -0.66
N LEU A 111 -11.31 -7.31 0.47
CA LEU A 111 -10.12 -6.58 0.91
C LEU A 111 -9.10 -7.57 1.47
N GLU A 112 -7.88 -7.58 0.94
CA GLU A 112 -6.82 -8.42 1.51
C GLU A 112 -6.23 -7.81 2.79
N VAL A 113 -6.39 -6.51 2.98
CA VAL A 113 -6.00 -5.82 4.21
C VAL A 113 -6.84 -6.24 5.42
N ASN A 114 -7.99 -6.91 5.21
CA ASN A 114 -8.73 -7.53 6.31
C ASN A 114 -8.69 -9.07 6.15
N LYS A 115 -7.80 -9.75 6.74
CA LYS A 115 -7.56 -11.21 6.58
C LYS A 115 -8.81 -12.11 6.60
N LEU A 116 -9.97 -11.65 7.08
CA LEU A 116 -11.25 -12.39 7.10
C LEU A 116 -12.04 -12.30 5.79
N ASN A 117 -11.52 -11.65 4.75
CA ASN A 117 -12.21 -11.46 3.46
C ASN A 117 -13.61 -10.83 3.59
N ILE A 118 -13.76 -9.85 4.46
CA ILE A 118 -15.00 -9.10 4.65
C ILE A 118 -15.13 -8.07 3.52
N LYS A 119 -16.34 -7.85 3.03
CA LYS A 119 -16.63 -6.81 2.02
C LYS A 119 -16.34 -5.42 2.60
N ASN A 120 -15.96 -4.47 1.75
CA ASN A 120 -15.69 -3.10 2.21
C ASN A 120 -16.90 -2.47 2.92
N LEU A 121 -18.11 -2.68 2.38
CA LEU A 121 -19.35 -2.18 2.99
C LEU A 121 -19.52 -2.66 4.44
N ASP A 122 -19.14 -3.91 4.73
CA ASP A 122 -19.31 -4.52 6.06
C ASP A 122 -18.17 -4.15 7.03
N ALA A 123 -16.98 -3.86 6.50
CA ALA A 123 -15.77 -3.65 7.30
C ALA A 123 -15.87 -2.38 8.17
N PRO A 124 -15.76 -2.48 9.51
CA PRO A 124 -15.86 -1.33 10.41
C PRO A 124 -14.55 -0.53 10.50
N MET A 125 -14.04 -0.13 9.35
CA MET A 125 -12.80 0.62 9.19
C MET A 125 -12.79 1.35 7.85
N THR A 126 -12.02 2.44 7.75
CA THR A 126 -11.87 3.19 6.50
C THR A 126 -10.80 2.57 5.62
N VAL A 127 -11.18 2.07 4.44
CA VAL A 127 -10.27 1.51 3.43
C VAL A 127 -10.53 2.16 2.07
N ASN A 128 -9.46 2.68 1.47
CA ASN A 128 -9.46 3.20 0.10
C ASN A 128 -8.76 2.22 -0.83
N VAL A 129 -9.34 1.96 -1.98
CA VAL A 129 -8.78 1.06 -2.99
C VAL A 129 -8.57 1.82 -4.30
N LEU A 130 -7.34 1.77 -4.80
CA LEU A 130 -7.00 2.20 -6.16
C LEU A 130 -6.80 0.95 -7.02
N ASN A 131 -7.79 0.64 -7.85
CA ASN A 131 -7.73 -0.52 -8.72
C ASN A 131 -6.90 -0.26 -9.98
N ARG A 132 -6.58 -1.31 -10.73
CA ARG A 132 -5.77 -1.25 -11.95
C ARG A 132 -6.33 -0.26 -12.99
N ALA A 133 -7.64 -0.18 -13.16
CA ALA A 133 -8.25 0.72 -14.13
C ALA A 133 -7.96 2.19 -13.79
N VAL A 134 -8.01 2.57 -12.50
CA VAL A 134 -7.61 3.91 -12.03
C VAL A 134 -6.12 4.13 -12.24
N LEU A 135 -5.26 3.18 -11.85
CA LEU A 135 -3.81 3.28 -12.02
C LEU A 135 -3.42 3.48 -13.48
N GLN A 136 -4.05 2.74 -14.40
CA GLN A 136 -3.78 2.84 -15.84
C GLN A 136 -4.31 4.13 -16.48
N LYS A 137 -5.52 4.58 -16.10
CA LYS A 137 -6.14 5.78 -16.70
C LYS A 137 -5.36 7.05 -16.40
N TRP A 138 -4.79 7.13 -15.19
CA TRP A 138 -4.05 8.29 -14.72
C TRP A 138 -2.54 8.11 -14.79
N ASP A 139 -2.06 7.02 -15.41
CA ASP A 139 -0.64 6.67 -15.53
C ASP A 139 0.10 6.73 -14.18
N ILE A 140 -0.52 6.15 -13.15
CA ILE A 140 0.05 6.06 -11.81
C ILE A 140 0.98 4.86 -11.76
N ASN A 141 2.29 5.13 -11.57
CA ASN A 141 3.34 4.12 -11.68
C ASN A 141 4.10 3.88 -10.37
N ASN A 142 3.78 4.64 -9.33
CA ASN A 142 4.46 4.57 -8.04
C ASN A 142 3.50 4.88 -6.89
N ILE A 143 3.95 4.58 -5.67
CA ILE A 143 3.15 4.73 -4.45
C ILE A 143 2.94 6.21 -4.06
N GLU A 144 3.86 7.11 -4.38
CA GLU A 144 3.73 8.55 -4.13
C GLU A 144 2.52 9.11 -4.89
N ASP A 145 2.43 8.85 -6.20
CA ASP A 145 1.33 9.33 -7.03
C ASP A 145 0.00 8.64 -6.67
N ALA A 146 0.05 7.37 -6.27
CA ALA A 146 -1.12 6.65 -5.76
C ALA A 146 -1.65 7.29 -4.48
N SER A 147 -0.78 7.67 -3.54
CA SER A 147 -1.18 8.25 -2.25
C SER A 147 -1.82 9.63 -2.40
N LYS A 148 -1.42 10.44 -3.38
CA LYS A 148 -2.06 11.74 -3.69
C LYS A 148 -3.55 11.61 -4.05
N MET A 149 -3.98 10.45 -4.53
CA MET A 149 -5.39 10.18 -4.83
C MET A 149 -6.25 9.84 -3.60
N VAL A 150 -5.65 9.75 -2.42
CA VAL A 150 -6.32 9.34 -1.18
C VAL A 150 -6.22 10.47 -0.16
N ALA A 151 -7.33 11.14 0.12
CA ALA A 151 -7.35 12.21 1.11
C ALA A 151 -6.92 11.70 2.50
N GLY A 152 -6.21 12.54 3.27
CA GLY A 152 -5.66 12.15 4.57
C GLY A 152 -4.40 11.28 4.51
N VAL A 153 -3.87 11.01 3.31
CA VAL A 153 -2.56 10.38 3.10
C VAL A 153 -1.64 11.38 2.41
N ASN A 154 -0.65 11.88 3.12
CA ASN A 154 0.27 12.89 2.61
C ASN A 154 1.65 12.26 2.37
N PRO A 155 2.10 12.09 1.12
CA PRO A 155 3.44 11.60 0.82
C PRO A 155 4.46 12.71 1.05
N VAL A 156 5.55 12.38 1.71
CA VAL A 156 6.70 13.26 1.92
C VAL A 156 7.93 12.59 1.32
N LYS A 157 8.49 13.18 0.28
CA LYS A 157 9.72 12.72 -0.34
C LYS A 157 10.90 13.43 0.34
N GLN A 158 11.87 12.68 0.83
CA GLN A 158 13.09 13.22 1.41
C GLN A 158 14.32 12.79 0.61
N PHE A 159 15.32 13.66 0.53
CA PHE A 159 16.62 13.40 -0.09
C PHE A 159 16.51 12.73 -1.49
N ALA A 160 17.49 11.91 -1.81
CA ALA A 160 17.58 11.18 -3.06
C ALA A 160 16.60 9.99 -3.15
N GLY A 161 15.30 10.21 -3.03
CA GLY A 161 14.30 9.15 -3.22
C GLY A 161 13.80 8.46 -1.96
N PHE A 162 14.24 8.84 -0.76
CA PHE A 162 13.56 8.40 0.46
C PHE A 162 12.15 8.95 0.54
N GLN A 163 11.23 8.15 1.07
CA GLN A 163 9.82 8.47 1.10
C GLN A 163 9.18 7.99 2.41
N PHE A 164 8.33 8.81 2.99
CA PHE A 164 7.42 8.40 4.05
C PHE A 164 6.03 8.99 3.83
N PHE A 165 5.06 8.51 4.59
CA PHE A 165 3.67 8.92 4.48
C PHE A 165 3.18 9.40 5.84
N ASN A 166 2.59 10.58 5.86
CA ASN A 166 1.83 11.03 7.02
C ASN A 166 0.36 10.68 6.78
N ILE A 167 -0.22 9.89 7.68
CA ILE A 167 -1.61 9.43 7.62
C ILE A 167 -2.29 9.85 8.92
N ARG A 168 -3.36 10.64 8.83
CA ARG A 168 -4.10 11.14 9.99
C ARG A 168 -3.20 11.83 11.04
N GLY A 169 -2.14 12.53 10.60
CA GLY A 169 -1.24 13.29 11.48
C GLY A 169 -0.05 12.53 12.03
N PHE A 170 0.18 11.28 11.62
CA PHE A 170 1.29 10.45 12.08
C PHE A 170 2.04 9.79 10.93
N ASP A 171 3.35 9.67 11.08
CA ASP A 171 4.29 9.05 10.15
C ASP A 171 4.49 7.54 10.38
N ASN A 172 3.78 6.97 11.35
CA ASN A 172 3.84 5.55 11.68
C ASN A 172 2.91 4.75 10.75
N PHE A 173 3.43 4.22 9.67
CA PHE A 173 2.71 3.40 8.70
C PHE A 173 3.42 2.07 8.45
N VAL A 174 2.69 1.11 7.88
CA VAL A 174 3.23 -0.19 7.47
C VAL A 174 2.93 -0.42 5.99
N VAL A 175 3.92 -0.89 5.25
CA VAL A 175 3.74 -1.36 3.87
C VAL A 175 3.62 -2.87 3.86
N LEU A 176 2.64 -3.37 3.11
CA LEU A 176 2.45 -4.80 2.87
C LEU A 176 2.55 -5.09 1.37
N TYR A 177 3.05 -6.27 1.05
CA TYR A 177 2.96 -6.86 -0.28
C TYR A 177 2.16 -8.16 -0.20
N ASP A 178 0.98 -8.19 -0.86
CA ASP A 178 0.05 -9.34 -0.79
C ASP A 178 -0.29 -9.75 0.66
N GLY A 179 -0.41 -8.76 1.55
CA GLY A 179 -0.67 -8.96 2.98
C GLY A 179 0.54 -9.43 3.80
N ILE A 180 1.73 -9.50 3.21
CA ILE A 180 2.99 -9.78 3.92
C ILE A 180 3.66 -8.46 4.25
N ARG A 181 4.07 -8.30 5.50
CA ARG A 181 4.67 -7.06 5.99
C ARG A 181 6.08 -6.85 5.43
N ASP A 182 6.38 -5.61 5.02
CA ASP A 182 7.73 -5.18 4.67
C ASP A 182 8.41 -4.55 5.89
N GLU A 183 9.25 -5.32 6.58
CA GLU A 183 9.93 -4.87 7.80
C GLU A 183 11.01 -3.82 7.56
N ARG A 184 11.41 -3.57 6.31
CA ARG A 184 12.39 -2.52 6.01
C ARG A 184 11.92 -1.14 6.45
N HIS A 185 10.61 -0.86 6.35
CA HIS A 185 10.01 0.42 6.72
C HIS A 185 9.92 0.69 8.22
N THR A 186 10.09 -0.33 9.06
CA THR A 186 9.99 -0.15 10.51
C THR A 186 11.23 0.44 11.14
N ILE A 187 12.36 0.36 10.45
CA ILE A 187 13.67 0.69 11.01
C ILE A 187 14.14 2.08 10.55
N THR A 188 13.98 2.36 9.27
CA THR A 188 14.31 3.66 8.65
C THR A 188 13.44 3.87 7.44
N GLN A 189 13.57 5.05 6.85
CA GLN A 189 13.08 5.32 5.50
C GLN A 189 13.68 4.28 4.53
N SER A 190 12.86 3.80 3.62
CA SER A 190 13.29 2.89 2.56
C SER A 190 13.13 3.57 1.20
N ALA A 191 13.85 3.04 0.21
CA ALA A 191 13.63 3.47 -1.16
C ALA A 191 12.17 3.23 -1.58
N PRO A 192 11.57 4.11 -2.37
CA PRO A 192 10.20 3.99 -2.81
C PRO A 192 10.00 2.75 -3.69
N VAL A 193 8.75 2.32 -3.81
CA VAL A 193 8.39 1.34 -4.82
C VAL A 193 8.37 2.06 -6.17
N ALA A 194 9.40 1.83 -6.95
CA ALA A 194 9.68 2.59 -8.17
C ALA A 194 8.86 2.17 -9.38
N SER A 195 8.23 1.00 -9.37
CA SER A 195 7.50 0.48 -10.51
C SER A 195 6.25 -0.30 -10.10
N PHE A 196 5.14 0.02 -10.77
CA PHE A 196 3.88 -0.70 -10.64
C PHE A 196 3.65 -1.71 -11.78
N ALA A 197 4.69 -2.12 -12.50
CA ALA A 197 4.57 -3.09 -13.59
C ALA A 197 3.84 -4.37 -13.19
N ASN A 198 4.08 -4.88 -11.98
CA ASN A 198 3.43 -6.07 -11.43
C ASN A 198 2.29 -5.78 -10.43
N VAL A 199 1.82 -4.52 -10.31
CA VAL A 199 0.79 -4.14 -9.35
C VAL A 199 -0.60 -4.21 -9.95
N GLU A 200 -1.53 -4.87 -9.25
CA GLU A 200 -2.95 -4.96 -9.61
C GLU A 200 -3.77 -3.85 -8.95
N ARG A 201 -3.51 -3.57 -7.67
CA ARG A 201 -4.18 -2.52 -6.91
C ARG A 201 -3.40 -2.14 -5.67
N VAL A 202 -3.75 -0.97 -5.10
CA VAL A 202 -3.23 -0.51 -3.81
C VAL A 202 -4.39 -0.29 -2.86
N GLU A 203 -4.30 -0.86 -1.65
CA GLU A 203 -5.28 -0.70 -0.58
C GLU A 203 -4.67 0.17 0.52
N PHE A 204 -5.35 1.24 0.91
CA PHE A 204 -4.96 2.13 2.01
C PHE A 204 -5.94 1.92 3.17
N LEU A 205 -5.49 1.29 4.25
CA LEU A 205 -6.22 1.20 5.50
C LEU A 205 -5.76 2.30 6.43
N LYS A 206 -6.66 3.17 6.86
CA LYS A 206 -6.36 4.31 7.72
C LYS A 206 -6.59 3.98 9.20
N GLY A 207 -5.66 4.43 10.05
CA GLY A 207 -5.68 4.20 11.47
C GLY A 207 -5.04 2.90 11.95
N PRO A 208 -4.94 2.69 13.27
CA PRO A 208 -4.24 1.57 13.88
C PRO A 208 -4.77 0.20 13.48
N SER A 209 -3.86 -0.72 13.23
CA SER A 209 -4.15 -2.11 12.87
C SER A 209 -3.15 -3.07 13.53
N GLY A 210 -2.75 -2.75 14.76
CA GLY A 210 -1.83 -3.57 15.54
C GLY A 210 -2.34 -4.98 15.80
N ASP A 211 -3.65 -5.13 15.96
CA ASP A 211 -4.33 -6.42 16.18
C ASP A 211 -4.08 -7.45 15.08
N MET A 212 -3.83 -7.03 13.85
CA MET A 212 -3.62 -7.93 12.72
C MET A 212 -2.19 -7.95 12.18
N PHE A 213 -1.56 -6.77 12.19
CA PHE A 213 -0.29 -6.58 11.50
C PHE A 213 0.87 -6.25 12.45
N GLY A 214 0.60 -6.23 13.78
CA GLY A 214 1.60 -6.01 14.80
C GLY A 214 2.06 -4.57 14.93
N HIS A 215 3.27 -4.37 15.39
CA HIS A 215 3.83 -3.08 15.78
C HIS A 215 3.87 -2.03 14.63
N SER A 216 3.99 -0.76 15.00
CA SER A 216 4.26 0.39 14.10
C SER A 216 3.12 0.86 13.18
N ALA A 217 1.91 0.31 13.24
CA ALA A 217 0.81 0.66 12.37
C ALA A 217 -0.18 1.65 13.00
N LEU A 218 0.26 2.86 13.41
CA LEU A 218 -0.64 3.88 13.98
C LEU A 218 -1.41 4.66 12.92
N GLY A 219 -0.71 5.27 11.97
CA GLY A 219 -1.35 6.07 10.91
C GLY A 219 -2.14 5.19 9.96
N GLY A 220 -1.60 4.02 9.60
CA GLY A 220 -2.29 3.10 8.71
C GLY A 220 -1.39 2.08 8.01
N ILE A 221 -1.99 1.43 7.04
CA ILE A 221 -1.36 0.39 6.23
C ILE A 221 -1.53 0.72 4.76
N ILE A 222 -0.47 0.51 3.99
CA ILE A 222 -0.47 0.58 2.53
C ILE A 222 -0.19 -0.84 2.02
N ASN A 223 -1.21 -1.51 1.46
CA ASN A 223 -1.10 -2.87 0.97
C ASN A 223 -1.05 -2.88 -0.56
N ILE A 224 0.06 -3.31 -1.12
CA ILE A 224 0.31 -3.40 -2.55
C ILE A 224 0.00 -4.82 -2.99
N ILE A 225 -1.05 -4.98 -3.80
CA ILE A 225 -1.49 -6.27 -4.31
C ILE A 225 -0.93 -6.47 -5.71
N ARG A 226 -0.21 -7.55 -5.90
CA ARG A 226 0.40 -7.92 -7.17
C ARG A 226 -0.56 -8.66 -8.09
N LYS A 227 -0.29 -8.56 -9.40
CA LYS A 227 -0.97 -9.34 -10.43
C LYS A 227 -0.72 -10.81 -10.22
N LYS A 228 -1.77 -11.62 -10.39
CA LYS A 228 -1.71 -13.09 -10.20
C LYS A 228 -1.66 -13.83 -11.54
N PRO A 229 -1.15 -15.06 -11.57
CA PRO A 229 -1.25 -15.96 -12.73
C PRO A 229 -2.69 -16.16 -13.16
N THR A 230 -2.94 -16.15 -14.46
CA THR A 230 -4.27 -16.25 -15.08
C THR A 230 -4.56 -17.63 -15.63
N TYR A 231 -5.82 -17.99 -15.78
CA TYR A 231 -6.25 -19.27 -16.34
C TYR A 231 -6.21 -19.30 -17.88
N THR A 232 -6.16 -18.14 -18.50
CA THR A 232 -5.95 -17.96 -19.94
C THR A 232 -4.72 -17.13 -20.16
N THR A 233 -4.05 -17.29 -21.30
CA THR A 233 -2.90 -16.45 -21.64
C THR A 233 -3.36 -15.01 -21.81
N GLN A 234 -2.77 -14.12 -21.03
CA GLN A 234 -3.00 -12.68 -21.06
C GLN A 234 -1.67 -11.97 -20.97
N GLY A 235 -1.56 -10.89 -21.70
CA GLY A 235 -0.36 -10.07 -21.67
C GLY A 235 -0.67 -8.60 -21.82
N GLU A 236 0.32 -7.81 -21.48
CA GLU A 236 0.29 -6.36 -21.63
C GLU A 236 1.66 -5.81 -21.90
N ALA A 237 1.71 -4.77 -22.68
CA ALA A 237 2.89 -3.96 -22.90
C ALA A 237 2.48 -2.49 -22.82
N LYS A 238 3.28 -1.69 -22.15
CA LYS A 238 3.08 -0.25 -21.99
C LYS A 238 4.38 0.47 -22.25
N PHE A 239 4.33 1.50 -23.07
CA PHE A 239 5.43 2.39 -23.36
C PHE A 239 5.00 3.82 -23.10
N THR A 240 5.76 4.55 -22.28
CA THR A 240 5.51 5.95 -21.95
C THR A 240 6.75 6.77 -22.27
N ILE A 241 6.56 7.91 -22.95
CA ILE A 241 7.54 8.97 -23.09
C ILE A 241 7.02 10.23 -22.42
N GLY A 242 7.90 11.03 -21.85
CA GLY A 242 7.48 12.21 -21.11
C GLY A 242 8.52 13.30 -21.01
N SER A 243 8.16 14.38 -20.33
CA SER A 243 9.07 15.47 -19.99
C SER A 243 10.34 14.97 -19.33
N TYR A 244 11.41 15.73 -19.41
CA TYR A 244 12.73 15.41 -18.81
C TYR A 244 13.37 14.13 -19.38
N ASN A 245 13.20 13.89 -20.70
CA ASN A 245 13.69 12.68 -21.35
C ASN A 245 13.25 11.38 -20.65
N THR A 246 12.03 11.41 -20.11
CA THR A 246 11.47 10.24 -19.44
C THR A 246 11.03 9.20 -20.45
N TYR A 247 11.44 7.96 -20.26
CA TYR A 247 10.84 6.80 -20.90
C TYR A 247 10.60 5.70 -19.86
N ASN A 248 9.44 5.05 -19.96
CA ASN A 248 9.04 3.93 -19.11
C ASN A 248 8.49 2.81 -19.99
N VAL A 249 9.00 1.60 -19.79
CA VAL A 249 8.56 0.39 -20.48
C VAL A 249 8.09 -0.60 -19.43
N GLU A 250 6.87 -1.08 -19.55
CA GLU A 250 6.31 -2.12 -18.69
C GLU A 250 5.76 -3.24 -19.57
N MET A 251 6.08 -4.47 -19.21
CA MET A 251 5.60 -5.66 -19.90
C MET A 251 5.18 -6.71 -18.90
N GLY A 252 4.16 -7.47 -19.24
CA GLY A 252 3.74 -8.58 -18.42
C GLY A 252 3.00 -9.64 -19.24
N VAL A 253 3.21 -10.90 -18.90
CA VAL A 253 2.50 -12.02 -19.48
C VAL A 253 2.25 -13.08 -18.42
N GLY A 254 1.06 -13.66 -18.45
CA GLY A 254 0.68 -14.76 -17.58
C GLY A 254 -0.25 -15.73 -18.28
N GLY A 255 -0.35 -16.94 -17.74
CA GLY A 255 -1.22 -17.95 -18.31
C GLY A 255 -0.95 -19.34 -17.76
N PRO A 256 -1.65 -20.37 -18.28
CA PRO A 256 -1.43 -21.74 -17.88
C PRO A 256 -0.19 -22.33 -18.56
N ILE A 257 0.66 -22.98 -17.78
CA ILE A 257 1.67 -23.94 -18.28
C ILE A 257 1.00 -25.31 -18.44
N SER A 258 0.12 -25.64 -17.50
CA SER A 258 -0.71 -26.84 -17.53
C SER A 258 -2.03 -26.58 -16.79
N ASN A 259 -2.93 -27.56 -16.75
CA ASN A 259 -4.18 -27.44 -15.99
C ASN A 259 -3.97 -27.17 -14.47
N LYS A 260 -2.77 -27.46 -13.95
CA LYS A 260 -2.44 -27.32 -12.54
C LYS A 260 -1.39 -26.27 -12.25
N LEU A 261 -0.62 -25.83 -13.23
CA LEU A 261 0.47 -24.89 -13.09
C LEU A 261 0.25 -23.68 -13.97
N ARG A 262 0.32 -22.50 -13.37
CA ARG A 262 0.18 -21.20 -14.01
C ARG A 262 1.36 -20.30 -13.66
N TYR A 263 1.64 -19.35 -14.53
CA TYR A 263 2.75 -18.41 -14.35
C TYR A 263 2.30 -16.97 -14.60
N ARG A 264 3.06 -16.03 -14.04
CA ARG A 264 3.05 -14.61 -14.37
C ARG A 264 4.49 -14.09 -14.34
N VAL A 265 4.87 -13.38 -15.40
CA VAL A 265 6.13 -12.65 -15.48
C VAL A 265 5.81 -11.20 -15.77
N ASP A 266 6.41 -10.28 -15.01
CA ASP A 266 6.32 -8.84 -15.24
C ASP A 266 7.71 -8.24 -15.22
N ALA A 267 7.93 -7.21 -16.04
CA ALA A 267 9.15 -6.43 -16.06
C ALA A 267 8.85 -4.95 -16.30
N GLY A 268 9.62 -4.07 -15.67
CA GLY A 268 9.54 -2.63 -15.83
C GLY A 268 10.92 -2.01 -15.90
N LEU A 269 11.08 -1.02 -16.78
CA LEU A 269 12.28 -0.21 -16.94
C LEU A 269 11.87 1.25 -17.06
N MET A 270 12.38 2.11 -16.19
CA MET A 270 12.22 3.55 -16.28
C MET A 270 13.57 4.24 -16.27
N ASN A 271 13.69 5.28 -17.09
CA ASN A 271 14.81 6.20 -17.02
C ASN A 271 14.32 7.61 -17.29
N THR A 272 14.85 8.58 -16.54
CA THR A 272 14.59 10.00 -16.73
C THR A 272 15.80 10.82 -16.36
N ASP A 273 16.01 11.94 -17.05
CA ASP A 273 16.97 12.96 -16.60
C ASP A 273 16.43 13.74 -15.41
N GLY A 274 15.12 13.63 -15.16
CA GLY A 274 14.43 14.16 -14.00
C GLY A 274 14.24 15.66 -13.95
N PHE A 275 13.28 16.07 -13.14
CA PHE A 275 13.08 17.47 -12.80
C PHE A 275 14.33 18.03 -12.11
N LYS A 276 14.79 19.22 -12.46
CA LYS A 276 16.06 19.82 -11.98
C LYS A 276 17.33 19.01 -12.31
N GLY A 277 17.29 18.09 -13.28
CA GLY A 277 18.42 17.22 -13.60
C GLY A 277 18.67 16.09 -12.60
N ILE A 278 17.65 15.75 -11.79
CA ILE A 278 17.72 14.67 -10.79
C ILE A 278 17.39 13.35 -11.50
N LYS A 279 18.42 12.64 -11.91
CA LYS A 279 18.29 11.39 -12.66
C LYS A 279 17.65 10.29 -11.85
N GLU A 280 16.73 9.55 -12.47
CA GLU A 280 16.18 8.32 -11.89
C GLU A 280 16.28 7.19 -12.93
N LYS A 281 16.71 6.01 -12.46
CA LYS A 281 16.75 4.78 -13.26
C LYS A 281 16.22 3.64 -12.40
N ASN A 282 15.23 2.95 -12.91
CA ASN A 282 14.60 1.87 -12.16
C ASN A 282 14.44 0.67 -13.09
N PHE A 283 14.82 -0.49 -12.58
CA PHE A 283 14.57 -1.77 -13.22
C PHE A 283 13.91 -2.70 -12.22
N ASN A 284 12.86 -3.36 -12.68
CA ASN A 284 12.19 -4.37 -11.88
C ASN A 284 11.82 -5.57 -12.77
N SER A 285 11.92 -6.76 -12.21
CA SER A 285 11.43 -7.98 -12.84
C SER A 285 10.88 -8.92 -11.78
N SER A 286 9.81 -9.64 -12.12
CA SER A 286 9.19 -10.58 -11.20
C SER A 286 8.68 -11.83 -11.92
N LEU A 287 8.68 -12.94 -11.20
CA LEU A 287 8.11 -14.23 -11.59
C LEU A 287 7.19 -14.70 -10.48
N MET A 288 5.99 -15.10 -10.83
CA MET A 288 5.06 -15.79 -9.96
C MET A 288 4.65 -17.13 -10.60
N LEU A 289 4.78 -18.20 -9.84
CA LEU A 289 4.30 -19.52 -10.19
C LEU A 289 3.20 -19.92 -9.22
N GLN A 290 2.09 -20.46 -9.73
CA GLN A 290 1.00 -20.93 -8.91
C GLN A 290 0.65 -22.37 -9.32
N TYR A 291 0.85 -23.29 -8.39
CA TYR A 291 0.55 -24.72 -8.56
C TYR A 291 -0.68 -25.09 -7.74
N THR A 292 -1.68 -25.64 -8.42
CA THR A 292 -2.97 -26.06 -7.83
C THR A 292 -3.16 -27.53 -8.18
N PRO A 293 -2.59 -28.47 -7.38
CA PRO A 293 -2.69 -29.91 -7.67
C PRO A 293 -4.11 -30.43 -7.67
N ASP A 294 -4.96 -29.84 -6.82
CA ASP A 294 -6.37 -30.14 -6.63
C ASP A 294 -7.12 -28.90 -6.16
N HIS A 295 -8.43 -29.04 -5.85
CA HIS A 295 -9.29 -27.92 -5.43
C HIS A 295 -9.03 -27.44 -3.98
N GLN A 296 -8.35 -28.23 -3.18
CA GLN A 296 -8.05 -27.90 -1.78
C GLN A 296 -6.71 -27.17 -1.63
N ASN A 297 -5.72 -27.51 -2.47
CA ASN A 297 -4.34 -27.10 -2.30
C ASN A 297 -3.91 -26.05 -3.34
N THR A 298 -3.25 -25.00 -2.88
CA THR A 298 -2.60 -24.02 -3.74
C THR A 298 -1.23 -23.69 -3.17
N LEU A 299 -0.20 -23.81 -3.99
CA LEU A 299 1.17 -23.40 -3.70
C LEU A 299 1.53 -22.25 -4.63
N GLU A 300 2.03 -21.15 -4.08
CA GLU A 300 2.45 -19.97 -4.82
C GLU A 300 3.90 -19.64 -4.49
N PHE A 301 4.73 -19.54 -5.49
CA PHE A 301 6.11 -19.08 -5.40
C PHE A 301 6.24 -17.74 -6.12
N PHE A 302 6.96 -16.81 -5.52
CA PHE A 302 7.26 -15.52 -6.09
C PHE A 302 8.73 -15.16 -5.92
N ALA A 303 9.30 -14.57 -6.96
CA ALA A 303 10.63 -13.98 -6.93
C ALA A 303 10.59 -12.62 -7.62
N GLN A 304 11.29 -11.63 -7.06
CA GLN A 304 11.42 -10.29 -7.63
C GLN A 304 12.84 -9.76 -7.47
N TYR A 305 13.30 -9.05 -8.49
CA TYR A 305 14.53 -8.29 -8.47
C TYR A 305 14.26 -6.83 -8.81
N ASN A 306 14.81 -5.91 -8.01
CA ASN A 306 14.80 -4.48 -8.27
C ASN A 306 16.22 -3.94 -8.23
N ASN A 307 16.50 -2.99 -9.14
CA ASN A 307 17.74 -2.21 -9.14
C ASN A 307 17.38 -0.76 -9.46
N ASP A 308 17.50 0.10 -8.48
CA ASP A 308 17.02 1.46 -8.52
C ASP A 308 18.15 2.44 -8.25
N TYR A 309 18.19 3.53 -9.02
CA TYR A 309 19.09 4.65 -8.86
C TYR A 309 18.29 5.95 -8.80
N TYR A 310 18.58 6.77 -7.82
CA TYR A 310 18.03 8.11 -7.65
C TYR A 310 19.15 9.11 -7.47
N GLY A 311 19.12 10.19 -8.28
CA GLY A 311 19.94 11.38 -8.04
C GLY A 311 19.46 12.12 -6.80
N ALA A 312 20.23 13.08 -6.35
CA ALA A 312 19.97 13.83 -5.14
C ALA A 312 19.43 15.24 -5.40
N ASP A 313 18.65 15.75 -4.44
CA ASP A 313 18.21 17.14 -4.38
C ASP A 313 18.25 17.63 -2.92
N ALA A 314 19.26 18.42 -2.59
CA ALA A 314 19.39 19.06 -1.29
C ALA A 314 18.36 20.18 -1.06
N GLY A 315 17.59 20.55 -2.09
CA GLY A 315 16.72 21.71 -2.04
C GLY A 315 17.44 23.03 -2.25
N VAL A 316 16.70 24.12 -2.04
CA VAL A 316 17.24 25.47 -2.09
C VAL A 316 17.00 26.19 -0.76
N PRO A 317 17.92 27.07 -0.33
CA PRO A 317 17.76 27.87 0.88
C PRO A 317 16.49 28.71 0.86
N ALA A 318 15.81 28.77 1.98
CA ALA A 318 14.52 29.40 2.13
C ALA A 318 14.39 30.18 3.45
N THR A 319 13.41 31.06 3.48
CA THR A 319 12.91 31.71 4.69
C THR A 319 11.98 30.75 5.45
N ASN A 320 11.78 30.98 6.74
CA ASN A 320 10.97 30.08 7.58
C ASN A 320 9.49 29.94 7.16
N ASP A 321 8.98 30.87 6.35
CA ASP A 321 7.64 30.79 5.74
C ASP A 321 7.61 29.97 4.43
N GLY A 322 8.67 29.23 4.14
CA GLY A 322 8.75 28.29 3.01
C GLY A 322 8.86 28.93 1.64
N LYS A 323 9.47 30.13 1.56
CA LYS A 323 9.76 30.80 0.30
C LYS A 323 11.27 30.82 0.06
N PRO A 324 11.72 30.50 -1.16
CA PRO A 324 13.12 30.71 -1.51
C PRO A 324 13.51 32.17 -1.31
N TYR A 325 14.76 32.45 -1.02
CA TYR A 325 15.22 33.85 -1.05
C TYR A 325 15.05 34.45 -2.45
N ASP A 326 14.65 35.72 -2.56
CA ASP A 326 14.31 36.39 -3.83
C ASP A 326 15.40 36.32 -4.90
N TRP A 327 16.66 36.15 -4.49
CA TRP A 327 17.81 36.05 -5.37
C TRP A 327 18.16 34.59 -5.76
N ILE A 328 17.38 33.60 -5.33
CA ILE A 328 17.58 32.18 -5.66
C ILE A 328 16.57 31.74 -6.70
N ASN A 329 17.04 31.14 -7.77
CA ASN A 329 16.19 30.39 -8.68
C ASN A 329 15.76 29.06 -7.99
N PRO A 330 14.48 28.84 -7.67
CA PRO A 330 14.04 27.61 -6.99
C PRO A 330 14.26 26.34 -7.82
N MET A 331 14.50 26.50 -9.12
CA MET A 331 14.72 25.37 -10.05
C MET A 331 16.18 24.93 -10.12
N ILE A 332 17.09 25.59 -9.41
CA ILE A 332 18.51 25.19 -9.38
C ILE A 332 18.67 23.91 -8.56
N ASN A 333 19.52 23.00 -9.02
CA ASN A 333 19.98 21.86 -8.23
C ASN A 333 21.30 22.20 -7.57
N LEU A 334 21.32 22.21 -6.23
CA LEU A 334 22.50 22.49 -5.41
C LEU A 334 23.21 21.23 -4.94
N SER A 335 22.76 20.03 -5.34
CA SER A 335 23.41 18.77 -5.05
C SER A 335 24.52 18.47 -6.04
N ASP A 336 25.55 17.75 -5.60
CA ASP A 336 26.61 17.24 -6.48
C ASP A 336 26.02 16.19 -7.45
N LYS A 337 26.46 16.18 -8.69
CA LYS A 337 26.03 15.18 -9.69
C LYS A 337 26.44 13.75 -9.32
N ARG A 338 27.37 13.60 -8.37
CA ARG A 338 27.84 12.32 -7.83
C ARG A 338 27.04 11.86 -6.61
N ASP A 339 26.12 12.70 -6.10
CA ASP A 339 25.22 12.33 -5.03
C ASP A 339 24.18 11.35 -5.54
N TYR A 340 23.89 10.31 -4.74
CA TYR A 340 22.99 9.25 -5.16
C TYR A 340 22.35 8.49 -4.00
N LEU A 341 21.26 7.82 -4.32
CA LEU A 341 20.75 6.66 -3.63
C LEU A 341 20.65 5.51 -4.62
N LYS A 342 21.25 4.38 -4.30
CA LYS A 342 21.15 3.12 -5.03
C LYS A 342 20.46 2.10 -4.14
N ASN A 343 19.50 1.36 -4.70
CA ASN A 343 18.85 0.28 -3.99
C ASN A 343 18.77 -0.97 -4.87
N GLU A 344 19.32 -2.07 -4.36
CA GLU A 344 19.19 -3.40 -4.94
C GLU A 344 18.37 -4.26 -4.00
N LYS A 345 17.23 -4.79 -4.47
CA LYS A 345 16.35 -5.63 -3.68
C LYS A 345 16.07 -6.95 -4.39
N LYS A 346 16.24 -8.05 -3.67
CA LYS A 346 15.81 -9.39 -4.04
C LYS A 346 14.74 -9.83 -3.06
N GLU A 347 13.63 -10.32 -3.57
CA GLU A 347 12.50 -10.75 -2.75
C GLU A 347 12.07 -12.15 -3.19
N PHE A 348 11.82 -13.00 -2.21
CA PHE A 348 11.28 -14.32 -2.43
C PHE A 348 10.15 -14.57 -1.45
N TYR A 349 9.04 -15.15 -1.90
CA TYR A 349 8.06 -15.70 -0.99
C TYR A 349 7.53 -17.05 -1.48
N LEU A 350 7.11 -17.85 -0.49
CA LEU A 350 6.38 -19.08 -0.67
C LEU A 350 5.07 -18.97 0.10
N LYS A 351 3.96 -19.26 -0.57
CA LYS A 351 2.63 -19.28 0.05
C LYS A 351 1.98 -20.62 -0.21
N TYR A 352 1.52 -21.26 0.86
CA TYR A 352 0.73 -22.47 0.79
C TYR A 352 -0.64 -22.23 1.39
N LYS A 353 -1.69 -22.62 0.67
CA LYS A 353 -3.07 -22.54 1.10
C LYS A 353 -3.73 -23.89 1.00
N HIS A 354 -4.33 -24.35 2.10
CA HIS A 354 -5.18 -25.51 2.14
C HIS A 354 -6.61 -25.12 2.50
N ARG A 355 -7.57 -25.70 1.79
CA ARG A 355 -9.01 -25.52 2.04
C ARG A 355 -9.57 -26.84 2.53
N PHE A 356 -10.13 -26.83 3.72
CA PHE A 356 -10.78 -28.00 4.31
C PHE A 356 -12.21 -28.15 3.82
N ASP A 357 -12.72 -29.36 3.77
CA ASP A 357 -14.09 -29.65 3.31
C ASP A 357 -15.17 -28.99 4.18
N PHE A 358 -14.89 -28.76 5.46
CA PHE A 358 -15.79 -28.03 6.36
C PHE A 358 -15.79 -26.51 6.14
N GLY A 359 -15.10 -26.01 5.12
CA GLY A 359 -15.04 -24.58 4.76
C GLY A 359 -13.93 -23.78 5.45
N GLY A 360 -13.13 -24.39 6.34
CA GLY A 360 -11.95 -23.75 6.93
C GLY A 360 -10.80 -23.59 5.93
N THR A 361 -9.89 -22.65 6.21
CA THR A 361 -8.67 -22.46 5.41
C THR A 361 -7.45 -22.36 6.30
N PHE A 362 -6.37 -22.98 5.87
CA PHE A 362 -5.04 -22.82 6.41
C PHE A 362 -4.19 -22.10 5.39
N ASP A 363 -3.59 -20.98 5.77
CA ASP A 363 -2.69 -20.17 4.94
C ASP A 363 -1.33 -20.07 5.63
N TYR A 364 -0.28 -20.52 4.96
CA TYR A 364 1.11 -20.36 5.40
C TYR A 364 1.86 -19.50 4.41
N LYS A 365 2.62 -18.52 4.91
CA LYS A 365 3.44 -17.62 4.11
C LYS A 365 4.85 -17.55 4.70
N LEU A 366 5.85 -17.70 3.86
CA LEU A 366 7.25 -17.47 4.18
C LEU A 366 7.80 -16.43 3.21
N SER A 367 8.45 -15.40 3.68
CA SER A 367 9.01 -14.31 2.86
C SER A 367 10.41 -13.96 3.33
N TYR A 368 11.29 -13.70 2.37
CA TYR A 368 12.67 -13.27 2.59
C TYR A 368 13.02 -12.15 1.63
N PHE A 369 13.69 -11.12 2.17
CA PHE A 369 14.25 -10.03 1.40
C PHE A 369 15.78 -10.00 1.60
N ASP A 370 16.51 -9.65 0.55
CA ASP A 370 17.91 -9.19 0.61
C ASP A 370 17.95 -7.81 -0.04
N ASP A 371 18.03 -6.78 0.80
CA ASP A 371 17.92 -5.37 0.41
C ASP A 371 19.22 -4.65 0.74
N THR A 372 19.88 -4.14 -0.30
CA THR A 372 21.08 -3.32 -0.17
C THR A 372 20.75 -1.90 -0.63
N LEU A 373 20.93 -0.94 0.27
CA LEU A 373 20.78 0.48 0.01
C LEU A 373 22.13 1.17 0.24
N ASP A 374 22.60 1.93 -0.75
CA ASP A 374 23.84 2.69 -0.72
C ASP A 374 23.52 4.15 -1.01
N TYR A 375 23.88 5.03 -0.10
CA TYR A 375 23.52 6.44 -0.09
C TYR A 375 24.73 7.33 0.13
N LEU A 376 24.83 8.36 -0.70
CA LEU A 376 25.84 9.40 -0.61
C LEU A 376 25.24 10.73 -1.01
N MET A 377 25.22 11.71 -0.13
CA MET A 377 24.66 13.02 -0.43
C MET A 377 25.10 14.09 0.55
N ASP A 378 25.27 15.31 0.04
CA ASP A 378 25.30 16.53 0.84
C ASP A 378 23.87 16.93 1.25
N GLU A 379 23.46 16.52 2.45
CA GLU A 379 22.12 16.79 2.95
C GLU A 379 21.94 18.22 3.47
N VAL A 380 22.99 18.77 4.03
CA VAL A 380 22.93 19.97 4.86
C VAL A 380 23.76 21.09 4.23
N LEU A 381 23.09 22.17 3.87
CA LEU A 381 23.68 23.36 3.30
C LEU A 381 23.69 24.52 4.31
N PHE A 382 24.82 25.18 4.45
CA PHE A 382 24.95 26.41 5.23
C PHE A 382 25.00 27.58 4.24
N THR A 383 24.10 28.53 4.38
CA THR A 383 23.98 29.65 3.47
C THR A 383 24.42 30.95 4.13
N ASP A 384 25.40 31.60 3.54
CA ASP A 384 25.71 33.00 3.84
C ASP A 384 24.88 33.90 2.90
N LYS A 385 23.92 34.61 3.49
CA LYS A 385 23.02 35.52 2.77
C LYS A 385 23.74 36.77 2.24
N THR A 386 24.83 37.20 2.90
CA THR A 386 25.59 38.41 2.54
C THR A 386 26.41 38.15 1.30
N THR A 387 27.16 37.06 1.29
CA THR A 387 28.02 36.66 0.16
C THR A 387 27.24 35.87 -0.91
N LYS A 388 26.00 35.46 -0.63
CA LYS A 388 25.18 34.56 -1.48
C LYS A 388 25.90 33.26 -1.83
N THR A 389 26.60 32.71 -0.86
CA THR A 389 27.35 31.46 -1.00
C THR A 389 26.76 30.36 -0.13
N LEU A 390 27.00 29.12 -0.51
CA LEU A 390 26.72 27.95 0.32
C LEU A 390 28.03 27.30 0.76
N SER A 391 27.97 26.67 1.92
CA SER A 391 29.04 25.83 2.44
C SER A 391 28.49 24.47 2.80
N ARG A 392 29.25 23.41 2.48
CA ARG A 392 29.01 22.02 2.83
C ARG A 392 29.94 21.62 3.97
N LYS A 393 29.85 22.37 5.04
CA LYS A 393 30.83 22.35 6.14
C LYS A 393 31.06 20.99 6.81
N ASN A 394 30.03 20.12 6.76
CA ASN A 394 30.04 18.78 7.37
C ASN A 394 30.39 17.68 6.35
N GLY A 395 30.62 18.05 5.08
CA GLY A 395 30.82 17.08 3.98
C GLY A 395 29.58 16.24 3.65
N PRO A 396 29.68 15.44 2.59
CA PRO A 396 28.62 14.51 2.26
C PRO A 396 28.45 13.44 3.34
N TYR A 397 27.20 13.04 3.56
CA TYR A 397 26.86 11.92 4.42
C TYR A 397 26.79 10.63 3.61
N HIS A 398 27.49 9.58 4.05
CA HIS A 398 27.48 8.28 3.40
C HIS A 398 27.02 7.20 4.37
N PHE A 399 26.13 6.35 3.89
CA PHE A 399 25.83 5.07 4.55
C PHE A 399 25.44 4.00 3.54
N LYS A 400 25.76 2.77 3.89
CA LYS A 400 25.31 1.57 3.18
C LYS A 400 24.57 0.68 4.15
N HIS A 401 23.32 0.36 3.83
CA HIS A 401 22.49 -0.58 4.60
C HIS A 401 22.38 -1.91 3.86
N VAL A 402 22.49 -3.00 4.60
CA VAL A 402 22.08 -4.34 4.15
C VAL A 402 21.04 -4.84 5.14
N THR A 403 19.85 -5.12 4.67
CA THR A 403 18.68 -5.48 5.49
C THR A 403 18.08 -6.80 4.99
N ARG A 404 17.98 -7.80 5.86
CA ARG A 404 17.55 -9.16 5.53
C ARG A 404 16.46 -9.64 6.48
N PRO A 405 15.20 -9.22 6.28
CA PRO A 405 14.08 -9.76 7.04
C PRO A 405 13.67 -11.14 6.51
N LEU A 406 13.54 -12.10 7.41
CA LEU A 406 12.85 -13.36 7.19
C LEU A 406 11.54 -13.33 7.96
N MET A 407 10.43 -13.54 7.28
CA MET A 407 9.11 -13.49 7.86
C MET A 407 8.34 -14.75 7.59
N ASN A 408 7.61 -15.19 8.60
CA ASN A 408 6.69 -16.32 8.51
C ASN A 408 5.34 -15.90 9.10
N GLN A 409 4.27 -16.31 8.46
CA GLN A 409 2.90 -16.06 8.90
C GLN A 409 2.09 -17.32 8.70
N LEU A 410 1.35 -17.70 9.72
CA LEU A 410 0.44 -18.82 9.73
C LEU A 410 -0.94 -18.31 10.14
N ASP A 411 -1.94 -18.58 9.30
CA ASP A 411 -3.33 -18.22 9.53
C ASP A 411 -4.22 -19.46 9.42
N PHE A 412 -5.10 -19.64 10.38
CA PHE A 412 -6.18 -20.62 10.31
C PHE A 412 -7.51 -19.90 10.44
N SER A 413 -8.35 -19.96 9.40
CA SER A 413 -9.65 -19.31 9.40
C SER A 413 -10.75 -20.34 9.20
N PHE A 414 -11.85 -20.19 9.95
CA PHE A 414 -12.99 -21.09 9.93
C PHE A 414 -14.27 -20.37 10.35
N GLY A 415 -15.40 -20.95 9.97
CA GLY A 415 -16.71 -20.49 10.40
C GLY A 415 -17.38 -21.52 11.30
N PHE A 416 -18.16 -21.06 12.24
CA PHE A 416 -19.04 -21.87 13.10
C PHE A 416 -20.24 -21.05 13.57
N ASP A 417 -21.28 -21.75 14.01
CA ASP A 417 -22.47 -21.11 14.54
C ASP A 417 -22.59 -21.38 16.05
N THR A 418 -22.98 -20.36 16.83
CA THR A 418 -23.34 -20.52 18.24
C THR A 418 -24.75 -19.97 18.41
N TRP A 419 -25.72 -20.85 18.52
CA TRP A 419 -27.17 -20.53 18.47
C TRP A 419 -27.53 -19.74 17.20
N SER A 420 -27.90 -18.47 17.34
CA SER A 420 -28.24 -17.57 16.22
C SER A 420 -27.06 -16.72 15.71
N LEU A 421 -25.88 -16.85 16.33
CA LEU A 421 -24.70 -16.10 15.98
C LEU A 421 -23.88 -16.89 14.95
N LYS A 422 -23.48 -16.22 13.87
CA LYS A 422 -22.57 -16.78 12.87
C LYS A 422 -21.17 -16.18 13.05
N HIS A 423 -20.20 -17.02 13.26
CA HIS A 423 -18.82 -16.65 13.49
C HIS A 423 -17.97 -16.89 12.26
N LYS A 424 -17.08 -15.95 11.95
CA LYS A 424 -15.93 -16.16 11.06
C LYS A 424 -14.69 -15.80 11.86
N MET A 425 -13.97 -16.80 12.25
CA MET A 425 -12.80 -16.66 13.11
C MET A 425 -11.51 -16.86 12.35
N ILE A 426 -10.49 -16.10 12.68
CA ILE A 426 -9.12 -16.34 12.31
C ILE A 426 -8.26 -16.38 13.56
N VAL A 427 -7.38 -17.35 13.64
CA VAL A 427 -6.29 -17.42 14.61
C VAL A 427 -4.99 -17.53 13.85
N GLY A 428 -3.96 -16.88 14.33
CA GLY A 428 -2.71 -16.87 13.59
C GLY A 428 -1.49 -16.56 14.44
N ASN A 429 -0.36 -16.82 13.82
CA ASN A 429 0.96 -16.49 14.35
C ASN A 429 1.78 -15.79 13.28
N THR A 430 2.60 -14.83 13.68
CA THR A 430 3.66 -14.25 12.86
C THR A 430 4.98 -14.40 13.58
N PHE A 431 6.02 -14.69 12.82
CA PHE A 431 7.40 -14.66 13.28
C PHE A 431 8.21 -13.81 12.28
N SER A 432 9.02 -12.92 12.79
CA SER A 432 9.91 -12.08 12.00
C SER A 432 11.30 -12.11 12.63
N TYR A 433 12.32 -12.38 11.82
CA TYR A 433 13.72 -12.17 12.15
C TYR A 433 14.30 -11.15 11.19
N LEU A 434 14.86 -10.09 11.73
CA LEU A 434 15.48 -9.01 10.99
C LEU A 434 16.96 -8.95 11.33
N ASP A 435 17.81 -9.07 10.33
CA ASP A 435 19.26 -8.72 10.38
C ASP A 435 19.48 -7.47 9.54
N ARG A 436 20.08 -6.45 10.17
CA ARG A 436 20.47 -5.22 9.49
C ARG A 436 21.84 -4.76 9.91
N LYS A 437 22.68 -4.48 8.90
CA LYS A 437 23.97 -3.83 9.10
C LYS A 437 24.02 -2.52 8.33
N THR A 438 24.57 -1.49 8.97
CA THR A 438 24.80 -0.18 8.38
C THR A 438 26.25 0.18 8.52
N TRP A 439 26.89 0.50 7.42
CA TRP A 439 28.24 1.05 7.37
C TRP A 439 28.13 2.53 7.06
N ASN A 440 28.80 3.36 7.88
CA ASN A 440 28.91 4.80 7.62
C ASN A 440 30.34 5.11 7.17
N GLY A 441 30.46 5.97 6.17
CA GLY A 441 31.73 6.40 5.63
C GLY A 441 32.00 7.88 5.92
N ASP A 442 33.24 8.20 6.29
CA ASP A 442 33.72 9.58 6.26
C ASP A 442 34.08 9.91 4.82
N VAL A 443 33.61 11.04 4.32
CA VAL A 443 33.78 11.43 2.91
C VAL A 443 34.78 12.55 2.83
N THR A 444 35.86 12.34 2.06
CA THR A 444 36.87 13.36 1.76
C THR A 444 36.63 13.90 0.36
N GLU A 445 36.48 15.21 0.24
CA GLU A 445 36.41 15.91 -1.05
C GLU A 445 37.65 16.82 -1.19
N GLY A 446 38.27 16.81 -2.37
CA GLY A 446 39.50 17.55 -2.68
C GLY A 446 39.33 19.07 -2.66
N THR A 447 38.14 19.58 -2.84
CA THR A 447 37.72 20.95 -2.56
C THR A 447 36.56 20.89 -1.62
N SER A 448 36.80 20.86 -0.32
CA SER A 448 35.71 20.99 0.67
C SER A 448 34.86 22.20 0.31
N GLY A 449 33.63 21.97 -0.09
CA GLY A 449 32.70 22.92 -0.69
C GLY A 449 32.42 24.17 0.13
N GLN A 450 33.42 25.02 0.28
CA GLN A 450 33.33 26.29 0.98
C GLN A 450 33.12 27.41 -0.02
N ASN A 451 32.20 28.31 0.31
CA ASN A 451 31.89 29.52 -0.45
C ASN A 451 31.50 29.30 -1.92
N ILE A 452 30.70 28.28 -2.17
CA ILE A 452 30.13 27.99 -3.51
C ILE A 452 29.08 29.06 -3.82
N PRO A 453 29.20 29.84 -4.94
CA PRO A 453 28.16 30.76 -5.34
C PRO A 453 26.86 30.01 -5.62
N ILE A 454 25.74 30.46 -5.05
CA ILE A 454 24.43 29.80 -5.23
C ILE A 454 23.85 30.13 -6.61
N VAL A 455 24.11 31.31 -7.15
CA VAL A 455 23.53 31.77 -8.42
C VAL A 455 24.07 30.97 -9.61
N ASP A 456 25.35 30.62 -9.60
CA ASP A 456 25.99 29.81 -10.65
C ASP A 456 26.96 28.84 -9.96
N PRO A 457 26.44 27.75 -9.37
CA PRO A 457 27.24 26.87 -8.55
C PRO A 457 28.12 25.96 -9.41
N VAL A 458 29.42 25.98 -9.14
CA VAL A 458 30.36 24.99 -9.68
C VAL A 458 30.44 23.83 -8.69
N LEU A 459 29.79 22.74 -9.02
CA LEU A 459 29.65 21.55 -8.18
C LEU A 459 30.45 20.37 -8.76
N GLY A 460 30.82 19.42 -7.90
CA GLY A 460 31.49 18.19 -8.35
C GLY A 460 32.96 18.34 -8.66
N MET A 461 33.62 19.37 -8.12
CA MET A 461 35.06 19.60 -8.28
C MET A 461 35.87 18.72 -7.34
N GLY A 462 37.04 18.29 -7.82
CA GLY A 462 37.98 17.49 -7.04
C GLY A 462 37.63 16.01 -6.92
N GLU A 463 38.54 15.26 -6.29
CA GLU A 463 38.37 13.85 -6.03
C GLU A 463 37.45 13.65 -4.80
N ARG A 464 36.55 12.68 -4.88
CA ARG A 464 35.68 12.26 -3.75
C ARG A 464 36.01 10.84 -3.37
N ARG A 465 36.34 10.63 -2.10
CA ARG A 465 36.69 9.34 -1.53
C ARG A 465 35.79 9.06 -0.32
N VAL A 466 35.30 7.83 -0.23
CA VAL A 466 34.53 7.33 0.92
C VAL A 466 35.34 6.29 1.66
N ASP A 467 35.68 6.57 2.90
CA ASP A 467 36.35 5.65 3.80
C ASP A 467 35.37 5.16 4.85
N ILE A 468 35.05 3.87 4.83
CA ILE A 468 34.14 3.27 5.81
C ILE A 468 34.81 3.23 7.16
N THR A 469 34.29 3.97 8.12
CA THR A 469 34.88 4.15 9.46
C THR A 469 34.03 3.64 10.59
N LYS A 470 32.71 3.57 10.39
CA LYS A 470 31.74 3.22 11.44
C LYS A 470 30.82 2.10 10.98
N VAL A 471 30.38 1.31 11.92
CA VAL A 471 29.39 0.23 11.69
C VAL A 471 28.32 0.27 12.77
N LYS A 472 27.10 -0.13 12.37
CA LYS A 472 25.93 -0.28 13.24
C LYS A 472 25.24 -1.58 12.89
N SER A 473 24.82 -2.35 13.86
CA SER A 473 24.03 -3.57 13.65
C SER A 473 22.71 -3.55 14.42
N THR A 474 21.74 -4.23 13.89
CA THR A 474 20.42 -4.41 14.49
C THR A 474 19.96 -5.81 14.16
N GLU A 475 19.64 -6.59 15.19
CA GLU A 475 18.97 -7.88 15.07
C GLU A 475 17.69 -7.80 15.87
N GLU A 476 16.54 -8.17 15.25
CA GLU A 476 15.24 -8.11 15.91
C GLU A 476 14.48 -9.41 15.65
N ILE A 477 13.91 -9.96 16.71
CA ILE A 477 12.96 -11.09 16.65
C ILE A 477 11.63 -10.58 17.15
N VAL A 478 10.59 -10.77 16.35
CA VAL A 478 9.22 -10.46 16.73
C VAL A 478 8.35 -11.67 16.52
N THR A 479 7.69 -12.12 17.58
CA THR A 479 6.68 -13.17 17.52
C THR A 479 5.35 -12.63 17.99
N GLY A 480 4.30 -12.85 17.19
CA GLY A 480 2.96 -12.38 17.51
C GLY A 480 1.91 -13.47 17.35
N PHE A 481 1.06 -13.62 18.36
CA PHE A 481 -0.13 -14.49 18.31
C PHE A 481 -1.36 -13.61 18.28
N TYR A 482 -2.29 -13.89 17.38
CA TYR A 482 -3.49 -13.09 17.21
C TYR A 482 -4.71 -13.93 16.91
N PHE A 483 -5.85 -13.34 17.21
CA PHE A 483 -7.15 -13.84 16.78
C PHE A 483 -8.02 -12.68 16.33
N GLN A 484 -9.01 -12.97 15.52
CA GLN A 484 -10.08 -12.05 15.18
C GLN A 484 -11.35 -12.86 14.94
N ASP A 485 -12.47 -12.43 15.54
CA ASP A 485 -13.78 -13.03 15.36
C ASP A 485 -14.75 -11.99 14.79
N TRP A 486 -15.32 -12.33 13.67
CA TRP A 486 -16.39 -11.60 13.02
C TRP A 486 -17.71 -12.31 13.28
N ILE A 487 -18.55 -11.68 14.09
CA ILE A 487 -19.81 -12.23 14.59
C ILE A 487 -20.96 -11.54 13.87
N GLU A 488 -21.79 -12.29 13.15
CA GLU A 488 -23.00 -11.79 12.50
C GLU A 488 -24.24 -12.25 13.29
N PHE A 489 -25.14 -11.30 13.62
CA PHE A 489 -26.39 -11.61 14.27
C PHE A 489 -27.55 -10.76 13.74
N ALA A 490 -28.78 -11.33 13.76
CA ALA A 490 -30.00 -10.69 13.27
C ALA A 490 -29.85 -10.08 11.85
N ASP A 491 -29.04 -10.68 10.98
CA ASP A 491 -28.78 -10.32 9.57
C ASP A 491 -28.26 -8.89 9.30
N ARG A 492 -28.31 -8.02 10.32
CA ARG A 492 -27.98 -6.59 10.19
C ARG A 492 -26.90 -6.10 11.12
N PHE A 493 -26.65 -6.82 12.20
CA PHE A 493 -25.64 -6.45 13.20
C PHE A 493 -24.42 -7.34 13.06
N LYS A 494 -23.27 -6.72 13.16
CA LYS A 494 -21.98 -7.39 13.06
C LYS A 494 -21.05 -6.84 14.11
N VAL A 495 -20.35 -7.70 14.80
CA VAL A 495 -19.31 -7.35 15.79
C VAL A 495 -17.98 -7.91 15.31
N LEU A 496 -16.94 -7.13 15.43
CA LEU A 496 -15.57 -7.55 15.21
C LEU A 496 -14.80 -7.43 16.52
N LEU A 497 -14.25 -8.53 16.99
CA LEU A 497 -13.36 -8.59 18.15
C LEU A 497 -12.03 -9.16 17.71
N GLY A 498 -10.95 -8.46 18.01
CA GLY A 498 -9.60 -8.90 17.71
C GLY A 498 -8.62 -8.61 18.83
N GLY A 499 -7.63 -9.46 18.97
CA GLY A 499 -6.55 -9.28 19.93
C GLY A 499 -5.26 -9.89 19.42
N ARG A 500 -4.13 -9.27 19.77
CA ARG A 500 -2.80 -9.73 19.44
C ARG A 500 -1.84 -9.49 20.59
N TYR A 501 -1.05 -10.49 20.87
CA TYR A 501 0.07 -10.41 21.80
C TYR A 501 1.37 -10.53 21.03
N ASP A 502 2.25 -9.53 21.16
CA ASP A 502 3.58 -9.50 20.55
C ASP A 502 4.66 -9.63 21.60
N TYR A 503 5.63 -10.48 21.32
CA TYR A 503 6.93 -10.55 21.99
C TYR A 503 7.98 -9.99 21.05
N PHE A 504 8.71 -8.99 21.50
CA PHE A 504 9.78 -8.32 20.77
C PHE A 504 11.09 -8.48 21.52
N ASP A 505 12.14 -8.92 20.83
CA ASP A 505 13.49 -9.04 21.34
C ASP A 505 14.46 -8.43 20.32
N GLY A 506 15.19 -7.40 20.71
CA GLY A 506 16.11 -6.67 19.86
C GLY A 506 17.52 -6.60 20.45
N VAL A 507 18.52 -6.81 19.62
CA VAL A 507 19.93 -6.62 19.94
C VAL A 507 20.52 -5.56 19.02
N TYR A 508 21.12 -4.55 19.60
CA TYR A 508 21.63 -3.39 18.89
C TYR A 508 23.11 -3.15 19.24
N ASP A 509 23.90 -2.85 18.21
CA ASP A 509 25.22 -2.25 18.33
C ASP A 509 25.13 -0.85 17.73
N ASP A 510 25.15 0.17 18.56
CA ASP A 510 25.14 1.56 18.10
C ASP A 510 26.37 1.86 17.25
N THR A 511 26.35 3.00 16.58
CA THR A 511 27.44 3.40 15.70
C THR A 511 28.78 3.35 16.46
N ARG A 512 29.66 2.47 16.05
CA ARG A 512 31.00 2.29 16.58
C ARG A 512 32.05 2.37 15.48
N LEU A 513 33.31 2.67 15.84
CA LEU A 513 34.41 2.54 14.92
C LEU A 513 34.56 1.08 14.47
N ILE A 514 34.86 0.86 13.19
CA ILE A 514 34.96 -0.49 12.61
C ILE A 514 36.04 -1.34 13.29
N THR A 515 37.05 -0.68 13.89
CA THR A 515 38.14 -1.31 14.64
C THR A 515 37.79 -1.59 16.12
N ALA A 516 36.67 -1.08 16.61
CA ALA A 516 36.26 -1.26 18.01
C ALA A 516 35.48 -2.56 18.20
N GLN A 517 35.50 -3.09 19.43
CA GLN A 517 34.68 -4.25 19.79
C GLN A 517 33.18 -3.87 19.84
N PRO A 518 32.28 -4.79 19.51
CA PRO A 518 30.83 -4.58 19.63
C PRO A 518 30.43 -4.20 21.07
N ASN A 519 29.51 -3.22 21.17
CA ASN A 519 28.85 -2.84 22.42
C ASN A 519 27.35 -3.13 22.30
N LEU A 520 27.00 -4.41 22.48
CA LEU A 520 25.66 -4.90 22.26
C LEU A 520 24.73 -4.46 23.38
N LYS A 521 23.60 -3.91 23.01
CA LYS A 521 22.51 -3.52 23.89
C LYS A 521 21.29 -4.37 23.54
N LYS A 522 20.62 -4.87 24.57
CA LYS A 522 19.45 -5.73 24.41
C LYS A 522 18.19 -5.07 24.93
N GLU A 523 17.09 -5.25 24.21
CA GLU A 523 15.75 -4.83 24.61
C GLU A 523 14.75 -5.93 24.40
N THR A 524 13.81 -6.02 25.34
CA THR A 524 12.70 -6.97 25.27
C THR A 524 11.42 -6.24 25.64
N HIS A 525 10.40 -6.38 24.81
CA HIS A 525 9.08 -5.81 25.02
C HIS A 525 7.98 -6.85 24.86
N HIS A 526 6.93 -6.68 25.62
CA HIS A 526 5.68 -7.44 25.53
C HIS A 526 4.55 -6.46 25.36
N ASN A 527 3.67 -6.69 24.41
CA ASN A 527 2.52 -5.80 24.23
C ASN A 527 1.28 -6.55 23.77
N PHE A 528 0.14 -6.06 24.19
CA PHE A 528 -1.16 -6.51 23.74
C PHE A 528 -1.87 -5.39 23.00
N THR A 529 -2.28 -5.66 21.75
CA THR A 529 -3.08 -4.76 20.94
C THR A 529 -4.45 -5.38 20.66
N TYR A 530 -5.46 -4.54 20.52
CA TYR A 530 -6.84 -4.97 20.33
C TYR A 530 -7.56 -4.17 19.25
N ARG A 531 -8.63 -4.76 18.76
CA ARG A 531 -9.69 -4.10 17.99
C ARG A 531 -11.04 -4.59 18.46
N ALA A 532 -11.96 -3.65 18.68
CA ALA A 532 -13.36 -3.94 18.92
C ALA A 532 -14.21 -3.03 18.03
N ALA A 533 -15.18 -3.59 17.34
CA ALA A 533 -16.01 -2.81 16.45
C ALA A 533 -17.43 -3.37 16.36
N LEU A 534 -18.37 -2.46 16.07
CA LEU A 534 -19.78 -2.76 15.84
C LEU A 534 -20.18 -2.16 14.50
N SER A 535 -20.89 -2.93 13.68
CA SER A 535 -21.52 -2.48 12.45
C SER A 535 -23.02 -2.80 12.46
N PHE A 536 -23.79 -1.86 11.94
CA PHE A 536 -25.24 -1.99 11.76
C PHE A 536 -25.63 -1.62 10.34
N GLN A 537 -26.43 -2.45 9.67
CA GLN A 537 -26.97 -2.19 8.33
C GLN A 537 -28.45 -1.79 8.39
N PRO A 538 -28.78 -0.50 8.52
CA PRO A 538 -30.17 -0.06 8.45
C PRO A 538 -30.81 -0.40 7.10
N ILE A 539 -30.04 -0.35 6.02
CA ILE A 539 -30.46 -0.79 4.68
C ILE A 539 -29.47 -1.86 4.22
N LYS A 540 -29.93 -3.11 4.20
CA LYS A 540 -29.12 -4.28 3.86
C LYS A 540 -28.47 -4.13 2.47
N ASN A 541 -27.16 -4.43 2.39
CA ASN A 541 -26.34 -4.34 1.19
C ASN A 541 -26.24 -2.93 0.55
N PHE A 542 -26.65 -1.89 1.24
CA PHE A 542 -26.57 -0.51 0.75
C PHE A 542 -25.93 0.45 1.77
N MET A 543 -26.29 0.37 3.05
CA MET A 543 -25.83 1.31 4.08
C MET A 543 -25.34 0.57 5.30
N THR A 544 -24.16 0.93 5.77
CA THR A 544 -23.59 0.48 7.04
C THR A 544 -23.20 1.68 7.90
N ILE A 545 -23.59 1.64 9.17
CA ILE A 545 -23.10 2.55 10.22
C ILE A 545 -22.19 1.72 11.10
N TYR A 546 -21.03 2.25 11.46
CA TYR A 546 -20.07 1.52 12.28
C TYR A 546 -19.41 2.41 13.32
N ALA A 547 -18.92 1.79 14.39
CA ALA A 547 -18.00 2.37 15.35
C ALA A 547 -16.94 1.34 15.72
N SER A 548 -15.72 1.80 15.93
CA SER A 548 -14.57 0.95 16.26
C SER A 548 -13.61 1.61 17.22
N SER A 549 -12.92 0.77 18.01
CA SER A 549 -11.76 1.15 18.81
C SER A 549 -10.64 0.18 18.50
N SER A 550 -9.43 0.70 18.35
CA SER A 550 -8.23 -0.10 18.09
C SER A 550 -7.00 0.51 18.75
N SER A 551 -6.03 -0.33 19.08
CA SER A 551 -4.78 0.09 19.71
C SER A 551 -3.57 -0.20 18.82
N PHE A 552 -2.46 0.45 19.13
CA PHE A 552 -1.19 0.26 18.46
C PHE A 552 -0.04 0.32 19.47
N PHE A 553 1.07 -0.27 19.06
CA PHE A 553 2.33 -0.31 19.79
C PHE A 553 3.50 -0.17 18.80
N LYS A 554 4.53 0.57 19.19
CA LYS A 554 5.77 0.69 18.43
C LYS A 554 6.97 0.59 19.37
N PRO A 555 7.82 -0.45 19.24
CA PRO A 555 9.09 -0.49 19.94
C PRO A 555 9.91 0.76 19.60
N THR A 556 10.58 1.31 20.56
CA THR A 556 11.51 2.42 20.39
C THR A 556 12.90 1.92 20.66
N ARG A 557 13.87 2.35 19.86
CA ARG A 557 15.26 2.02 20.12
C ARG A 557 15.77 2.69 21.39
N PRO A 558 16.65 1.99 22.10
CA PRO A 558 16.69 2.01 23.57
C PRO A 558 17.06 3.30 24.26
N HIS A 559 17.78 4.25 23.64
CA HIS A 559 18.27 5.34 24.47
C HIS A 559 18.67 6.58 23.70
N ASP A 560 18.59 7.67 24.38
CA ASP A 560 19.21 8.92 24.05
C ASP A 560 20.74 8.75 24.15
N HIS A 561 21.43 8.98 23.04
CA HIS A 561 22.89 8.86 22.96
C HIS A 561 23.66 9.77 23.95
N ARG A 562 23.04 10.86 24.40
CA ARG A 562 23.68 11.83 25.31
C ARG A 562 23.45 11.49 26.77
N THR A 563 22.22 11.05 27.12
CA THR A 563 21.82 10.84 28.50
C THR A 563 21.81 9.37 28.92
N GLY A 564 21.90 8.44 27.95
CA GLY A 564 21.73 7.00 28.18
C GLY A 564 20.31 6.62 28.63
N LYS A 565 19.33 7.54 28.55
CA LYS A 565 17.94 7.31 28.99
C LYS A 565 17.26 6.32 28.06
N VAL A 566 16.70 5.26 28.64
CA VAL A 566 15.91 4.28 27.91
C VAL A 566 14.53 4.87 27.63
N PHE A 567 14.09 4.83 26.36
CA PHE A 567 12.77 5.27 25.96
C PHE A 567 11.74 4.17 26.15
N LYS A 568 10.52 4.55 26.56
CA LYS A 568 9.38 3.65 26.57
C LYS A 568 8.85 3.46 25.15
N PRO A 569 8.24 2.30 24.82
CA PRO A 569 7.54 2.15 23.56
C PRO A 569 6.47 3.23 23.36
N GLU A 570 6.29 3.65 22.12
CA GLU A 570 5.15 4.49 21.74
C GLU A 570 3.89 3.62 21.71
N GLU A 571 2.82 4.10 22.29
CA GLU A 571 1.53 3.41 22.35
C GLU A 571 0.42 4.36 21.93
N GLY A 572 -0.71 3.84 21.49
CA GLY A 572 -1.85 4.68 21.17
C GLY A 572 -3.13 3.91 20.95
N ILE A 573 -4.20 4.68 20.94
CA ILE A 573 -5.57 4.21 20.68
C ILE A 573 -6.23 5.10 19.63
N GLN A 574 -7.12 4.51 18.86
CA GLN A 574 -8.04 5.23 17.98
C GLN A 574 -9.46 4.84 18.30
N MET A 575 -10.35 5.83 18.21
CA MET A 575 -11.79 5.66 18.09
C MET A 575 -12.23 6.18 16.74
N GLU A 576 -13.05 5.44 16.03
CA GLU A 576 -13.57 5.81 14.72
C GLU A 576 -15.06 5.45 14.65
N ALA A 577 -15.85 6.34 14.03
CA ALA A 577 -17.23 6.06 13.68
C ALA A 577 -17.50 6.55 12.26
N GLY A 578 -18.35 5.84 11.52
CA GLY A 578 -18.59 6.21 10.13
C GLY A 578 -19.83 5.60 9.52
N ILE A 579 -20.12 6.07 8.32
CA ILE A 579 -21.21 5.63 7.47
C ILE A 579 -20.62 5.21 6.12
N LYS A 580 -21.02 4.04 5.64
CA LYS A 580 -20.70 3.56 4.30
C LYS A 580 -21.97 3.37 3.50
N LEU A 581 -21.93 3.84 2.26
CA LEU A 581 -22.98 3.65 1.27
C LEU A 581 -22.40 2.94 0.06
N GLU A 582 -23.03 1.89 -0.39
CA GLU A 582 -22.60 1.12 -1.55
C GLU A 582 -23.79 0.76 -2.44
N LYS A 583 -23.70 1.10 -3.72
CA LYS A 583 -24.59 0.61 -4.74
C LYS A 583 -23.74 -0.04 -5.83
N LYS A 584 -23.97 -1.32 -6.07
CA LYS A 584 -23.17 -2.14 -6.99
C LYS A 584 -22.76 -1.36 -8.24
N ASP A 585 -21.48 -1.29 -8.50
CA ASP A 585 -20.83 -0.72 -9.69
C ASP A 585 -21.16 0.76 -9.99
N ARG A 586 -21.80 1.47 -9.06
CA ARG A 586 -22.24 2.86 -9.29
C ARG A 586 -21.86 3.84 -8.19
N LEU A 587 -21.79 3.39 -6.95
CA LEU A 587 -21.58 4.28 -5.81
C LEU A 587 -20.83 3.55 -4.70
N ASN A 588 -19.79 4.17 -4.18
CA ASN A 588 -19.15 3.79 -2.95
C ASN A 588 -18.80 5.08 -2.19
N VAL A 589 -19.39 5.29 -1.03
CA VAL A 589 -19.14 6.46 -0.18
C VAL A 589 -18.80 5.99 1.21
N THR A 590 -17.73 6.54 1.77
CA THR A 590 -17.36 6.39 3.18
C THR A 590 -17.21 7.77 3.80
N ILE A 591 -17.92 8.01 4.89
CA ILE A 591 -17.79 9.20 5.73
C ILE A 591 -17.39 8.70 7.10
N SER A 592 -16.28 9.17 7.64
CA SER A 592 -15.78 8.75 8.96
C SER A 592 -15.25 9.90 9.76
N GLY A 593 -15.45 9.84 11.08
CA GLY A 593 -14.81 10.70 12.06
C GLY A 593 -13.88 9.87 12.93
N PHE A 594 -12.74 10.43 13.32
CA PHE A 594 -11.74 9.74 14.11
C PHE A 594 -11.16 10.61 15.24
N TYR A 595 -10.69 9.94 16.28
CA TYR A 595 -9.89 10.49 17.36
C TYR A 595 -8.77 9.52 17.70
N ILE A 596 -7.52 10.00 17.69
CA ILE A 596 -6.31 9.23 17.97
C ILE A 596 -5.56 9.90 19.12
N GLU A 597 -5.16 9.10 20.13
CA GLU A 597 -4.22 9.49 21.16
C GLU A 597 -2.95 8.64 21.03
N LYS A 598 -1.80 9.29 20.98
CA LYS A 598 -0.46 8.66 20.98
C LYS A 598 0.26 9.08 22.28
N LYS A 599 0.82 8.13 22.99
CA LYS A 599 1.62 8.33 24.22
C LYS A 599 3.09 8.07 23.94
N ASN A 600 3.94 8.59 24.83
CA ASN A 600 5.39 8.40 24.80
C ASN A 600 6.00 8.87 23.47
N LEU A 601 5.51 9.99 22.93
CA LEU A 601 5.94 10.55 21.67
C LEU A 601 7.44 10.83 21.65
N LEU A 602 8.16 10.29 20.68
CA LEU A 602 9.55 10.66 20.41
C LEU A 602 9.60 11.88 19.49
N VAL A 603 10.32 12.90 19.89
CA VAL A 603 10.53 14.14 19.14
C VAL A 603 12.02 14.42 18.96
N GLY A 604 12.38 15.19 17.94
CA GLY A 604 13.75 15.50 17.58
C GLY A 604 14.37 14.48 16.63
N HIS A 605 15.38 14.93 15.87
CA HIS A 605 16.07 14.09 14.89
C HIS A 605 17.42 13.60 15.40
N ASN A 606 18.33 14.52 15.71
CA ASN A 606 19.69 14.20 16.18
C ASN A 606 19.73 13.97 17.70
N VAL A 607 18.98 14.77 18.45
CA VAL A 607 18.79 14.61 19.89
C VAL A 607 17.33 14.32 20.13
N ARG A 608 17.02 13.09 20.50
CA ARG A 608 15.65 12.65 20.74
C ARG A 608 15.27 12.84 22.19
N SER A 609 14.08 13.37 22.40
CA SER A 609 13.41 13.44 23.70
C SER A 609 12.10 12.71 23.65
N GLN A 610 11.71 12.08 24.76
CA GLN A 610 10.39 11.47 24.87
C GLN A 610 9.46 12.45 25.59
N VAL A 611 8.45 12.94 24.88
CA VAL A 611 7.45 13.86 25.40
C VAL A 611 6.13 13.14 25.64
N GLY A 612 5.19 13.80 26.35
CA GLY A 612 3.94 13.19 26.83
C GLY A 612 3.08 12.52 25.75
N LYS A 613 2.14 13.28 25.19
CA LYS A 613 1.12 12.75 24.26
C LYS A 613 1.04 13.60 22.99
N ALA A 614 0.56 12.98 21.92
CA ALA A 614 0.04 13.69 20.76
C ALA A 614 -1.38 13.23 20.46
N TYR A 615 -2.15 14.10 19.86
CA TYR A 615 -3.54 13.88 19.52
C TYR A 615 -3.76 14.13 18.04
N SER A 616 -4.68 13.39 17.44
CA SER A 616 -5.21 13.69 16.13
C SER A 616 -6.70 13.43 16.10
N ARG A 617 -7.47 14.39 15.57
CA ARG A 617 -8.91 14.28 15.41
C ARG A 617 -9.31 14.86 14.06
N GLY A 618 -10.35 14.32 13.49
CA GLY A 618 -10.77 14.79 12.19
C GLY A 618 -11.93 14.03 11.61
N PHE A 619 -12.25 14.37 10.38
CA PHE A 619 -13.21 13.63 9.59
C PHE A 619 -12.75 13.51 8.15
N GLU A 620 -13.21 12.47 7.49
CA GLU A 620 -12.86 12.12 6.13
C GLU A 620 -14.10 11.78 5.33
N VAL A 621 -14.08 12.15 4.06
CA VAL A 621 -15.10 11.77 3.07
C VAL A 621 -14.38 11.19 1.86
N ASP A 622 -14.72 9.98 1.52
CA ASP A 622 -14.24 9.30 0.30
C ASP A 622 -15.46 8.85 -0.50
N ALA A 623 -15.56 9.27 -1.76
CA ALA A 623 -16.68 8.95 -2.64
C ALA A 623 -16.19 8.57 -4.03
N ASP A 624 -16.66 7.44 -4.52
CA ASP A 624 -16.49 6.97 -5.89
C ASP A 624 -17.89 6.80 -6.51
N ALA A 625 -18.18 7.45 -7.63
CA ALA A 625 -19.50 7.38 -8.24
C ALA A 625 -19.47 7.40 -9.78
N GLU A 626 -20.33 6.60 -10.40
CA GLU A 626 -20.78 6.86 -11.77
C GLU A 626 -21.96 7.85 -11.70
N ILE A 627 -21.69 9.13 -11.97
CA ILE A 627 -22.69 10.21 -11.88
C ILE A 627 -23.78 10.01 -12.93
N PHE A 628 -23.39 9.74 -14.16
CA PHE A 628 -24.24 9.27 -15.26
C PHE A 628 -23.40 8.37 -16.18
N LYS A 629 -24.07 7.67 -17.11
CA LYS A 629 -23.40 6.72 -17.99
C LYS A 629 -22.16 7.30 -18.68
N GLY A 630 -20.99 6.81 -18.30
CA GLY A 630 -19.70 7.22 -18.82
C GLY A 630 -19.02 8.35 -18.07
N LEU A 631 -19.66 9.01 -17.08
CA LEU A 631 -18.98 9.96 -16.20
C LEU A 631 -18.72 9.33 -14.83
N TYR A 632 -17.47 9.10 -14.53
CA TYR A 632 -16.98 8.60 -13.24
C TYR A 632 -16.31 9.73 -12.48
N ALA A 633 -16.59 9.85 -11.20
CA ALA A 633 -15.95 10.78 -10.30
C ALA A 633 -15.46 10.05 -9.03
N LYS A 634 -14.27 10.45 -8.57
CA LYS A 634 -13.74 10.12 -7.25
C LYS A 634 -13.46 11.42 -6.52
N VAL A 635 -13.92 11.52 -5.28
CA VAL A 635 -13.71 12.69 -4.42
C VAL A 635 -13.22 12.22 -3.07
N GLY A 636 -12.14 12.80 -2.59
CA GLY A 636 -11.61 12.63 -1.24
C GLY A 636 -11.43 13.96 -0.55
N TYR A 637 -11.86 14.05 0.70
CA TYR A 637 -11.59 15.19 1.57
C TYR A 637 -11.22 14.70 2.95
N ALA A 638 -10.20 15.31 3.56
CA ALA A 638 -9.84 15.08 4.95
C ALA A 638 -9.61 16.40 5.67
N PHE A 639 -10.18 16.50 6.85
CA PHE A 639 -9.86 17.49 7.88
C PHE A 639 -9.11 16.76 8.99
N THR A 640 -7.88 17.22 9.31
CA THR A 640 -7.01 16.59 10.31
C THR A 640 -6.46 17.67 11.24
N ASP A 641 -6.89 17.67 12.49
CA ASP A 641 -6.35 18.52 13.55
C ASP A 641 -5.45 17.68 14.46
N ALA A 642 -4.16 17.64 14.14
CA ALA A 642 -3.15 16.88 14.87
C ALA A 642 -2.19 17.81 15.60
N PHE A 643 -1.97 17.55 16.89
CA PHE A 643 -1.19 18.44 17.75
C PHE A 643 -0.54 17.67 18.93
N ILE A 644 0.53 18.26 19.44
CA ILE A 644 1.25 17.78 20.63
C ILE A 644 0.47 18.21 21.86
N GLY A 645 0.26 17.29 22.79
CA GLY A 645 -0.41 17.58 24.07
C GLY A 645 0.45 18.46 24.98
N LYS A 646 -0.12 18.87 26.10
CA LYS A 646 0.62 19.58 27.14
C LYS A 646 1.81 18.73 27.60
N GLN A 647 2.97 19.34 27.67
CA GLN A 647 4.19 18.73 28.18
C GLN A 647 4.82 19.63 29.24
N GLU A 648 5.72 19.05 30.01
CA GLU A 648 6.59 19.77 30.95
C GLU A 648 8.02 19.66 30.40
N PRO A 649 8.52 20.70 29.69
CA PRO A 649 9.84 20.64 29.11
C PRO A 649 10.91 20.59 30.18
N GLU A 650 11.93 19.77 29.99
CA GLU A 650 13.14 19.77 30.83
C GLU A 650 13.89 21.09 30.68
N PRO A 651 14.70 21.50 31.68
CA PRO A 651 15.50 22.73 31.57
C PRO A 651 16.31 22.77 30.28
N GLY A 652 16.16 23.85 29.51
CA GLY A 652 16.83 24.01 28.22
C GLY A 652 16.07 23.46 27.01
N GLN A 653 14.96 22.76 27.20
CA GLN A 653 14.07 22.34 26.11
C GLN A 653 13.08 23.45 25.72
N VAL A 654 12.65 23.44 24.48
CA VAL A 654 11.61 24.34 23.97
C VAL A 654 10.25 23.72 24.30
N ASP A 655 9.33 24.53 24.84
CA ASP A 655 7.94 24.11 25.00
C ASP A 655 7.25 24.04 23.62
N ILE A 656 6.85 22.82 23.23
CA ILE A 656 6.10 22.54 22.00
C ILE A 656 4.66 22.12 22.27
N SER A 657 4.14 22.39 23.49
CA SER A 657 2.76 22.11 23.85
C SER A 657 1.80 22.80 22.86
N HIS A 658 0.78 22.05 22.42
CA HIS A 658 -0.24 22.47 21.46
C HIS A 658 0.24 22.77 20.05
N ASN A 659 1.53 22.62 19.75
CA ASN A 659 2.04 22.75 18.39
C ASN A 659 1.49 21.63 17.48
N LYS A 660 1.32 21.95 16.20
CA LYS A 660 0.85 20.99 15.21
C LYS A 660 1.93 19.93 14.94
N THR A 661 1.47 18.70 14.68
CA THR A 661 2.40 17.65 14.26
C THR A 661 2.97 17.96 12.86
N PRO A 662 4.28 17.73 12.63
CA PRO A 662 4.90 17.99 11.35
C PRO A 662 4.22 17.25 10.19
N TRP A 663 4.35 17.81 8.98
CA TRP A 663 3.89 17.21 7.72
C TRP A 663 2.40 16.91 7.63
N THR A 664 1.60 17.50 8.50
CA THR A 664 0.17 17.26 8.59
C THR A 664 -0.62 18.45 8.05
N PRO A 665 -1.16 18.37 6.82
CA PRO A 665 -2.06 19.40 6.32
C PRO A 665 -3.37 19.34 7.09
N LYS A 666 -3.88 20.50 7.50
CA LYS A 666 -5.16 20.60 8.18
C LYS A 666 -6.33 20.23 7.27
N HIS A 667 -6.25 20.64 6.02
CA HIS A 667 -7.20 20.28 4.96
C HIS A 667 -6.46 19.63 3.79
N SER A 668 -6.97 18.51 3.30
CA SER A 668 -6.54 17.91 2.05
C SER A 668 -7.75 17.52 1.21
N PHE A 669 -7.66 17.78 -0.08
CA PHE A 669 -8.74 17.49 -1.03
C PHE A 669 -8.16 16.88 -2.31
N SER A 670 -8.84 15.86 -2.83
CA SER A 670 -8.58 15.29 -4.14
C SER A 670 -9.89 15.03 -4.86
N ALA A 671 -10.00 15.45 -6.10
CA ALA A 671 -11.16 15.13 -6.92
C ALA A 671 -10.71 14.76 -8.33
N TRP A 672 -11.30 13.72 -8.87
CA TRP A 672 -11.02 13.18 -10.19
C TRP A 672 -12.31 12.89 -10.92
N ALA A 673 -12.40 13.30 -12.16
CA ALA A 673 -13.52 12.99 -13.03
C ALA A 673 -13.00 12.45 -14.37
N ASN A 674 -13.62 11.39 -14.87
CA ASN A 674 -13.35 10.82 -16.18
C ASN A 674 -14.66 10.70 -16.96
N TYR A 675 -14.69 11.24 -18.16
CA TYR A 675 -15.81 11.11 -19.06
C TYR A 675 -15.43 10.27 -20.28
N GLU A 676 -16.17 9.19 -20.51
CA GLU A 676 -16.05 8.27 -21.63
C GLU A 676 -17.38 8.19 -22.37
N PRO A 677 -17.57 8.90 -23.48
CA PRO A 677 -18.81 8.87 -24.25
C PRO A 677 -19.13 7.45 -24.75
N ARG A 678 -20.33 6.94 -24.48
CA ARG A 678 -20.72 5.58 -24.87
C ARG A 678 -21.43 5.50 -26.22
N THR A 679 -22.01 6.58 -26.70
CA THR A 679 -22.80 6.62 -27.90
C THR A 679 -22.09 7.24 -29.10
N PHE A 680 -21.34 8.30 -28.86
CA PHE A 680 -20.53 9.00 -29.87
C PHE A 680 -19.05 8.95 -29.43
N MET A 681 -18.11 9.01 -30.37
CA MET A 681 -16.67 8.95 -30.10
C MET A 681 -16.25 7.79 -29.19
N LYS A 682 -16.83 6.61 -29.42
CA LYS A 682 -16.52 5.39 -28.66
C LYS A 682 -15.02 5.16 -28.56
N GLY A 683 -14.55 4.87 -27.34
CA GLY A 683 -13.13 4.69 -27.03
C GLY A 683 -12.39 5.96 -26.66
N PHE A 684 -12.96 7.14 -26.91
CA PHE A 684 -12.39 8.41 -26.46
C PHE A 684 -12.71 8.66 -24.98
N GLY A 685 -11.75 9.20 -24.24
CA GLY A 685 -11.97 9.58 -22.86
C GLY A 685 -11.19 10.84 -22.48
N VAL A 686 -11.75 11.61 -21.57
CA VAL A 686 -11.12 12.79 -21.00
C VAL A 686 -11.22 12.74 -19.48
N GLY A 687 -10.15 13.13 -18.80
CA GLY A 687 -10.07 13.18 -17.35
C GLY A 687 -9.57 14.52 -16.85
N LEU A 688 -10.07 14.94 -15.69
CA LEU A 688 -9.62 16.12 -14.96
C LEU A 688 -9.44 15.75 -13.49
N GLY A 689 -8.33 16.19 -12.88
CA GLY A 689 -8.01 15.96 -11.47
C GLY A 689 -7.57 17.24 -10.77
N VAL A 690 -8.06 17.45 -9.56
CA VAL A 690 -7.69 18.60 -8.71
C VAL A 690 -7.18 18.05 -7.38
N PHE A 691 -6.05 18.59 -6.91
CA PHE A 691 -5.47 18.28 -5.61
C PHE A 691 -5.21 19.57 -4.84
N TYR A 692 -5.60 19.59 -3.60
CA TYR A 692 -5.29 20.65 -2.66
C TYR A 692 -4.63 20.05 -1.42
N THR A 693 -3.55 20.66 -0.99
CA THR A 693 -2.87 20.39 0.27
C THR A 693 -2.68 21.70 1.01
N ASP A 694 -3.15 21.75 2.25
CA ASP A 694 -2.99 22.92 3.12
C ASP A 694 -1.54 23.12 3.54
N GLU A 695 -1.22 24.26 4.16
CA GLU A 695 0.12 24.48 4.71
C GLU A 695 0.50 23.40 5.73
N THR A 696 1.78 23.09 5.81
CA THR A 696 2.33 22.12 6.75
C THR A 696 3.53 22.68 7.48
N TYR A 697 3.70 22.28 8.74
CA TYR A 697 4.91 22.56 9.50
C TYR A 697 5.97 21.51 9.25
N ARG A 698 7.24 21.92 9.19
CA ARG A 698 8.36 21.01 9.02
C ARG A 698 8.82 20.42 10.36
N THR A 699 8.76 21.21 11.42
CA THR A 699 9.26 20.86 12.75
C THR A 699 8.15 20.90 13.79
N GLU A 700 8.36 20.25 14.92
CA GLU A 700 7.44 20.30 16.05
C GLU A 700 7.44 21.67 16.75
N LYS A 701 8.43 22.54 16.48
CA LYS A 701 8.43 23.94 16.94
C LYS A 701 7.44 24.82 16.21
N ASN A 702 6.98 24.36 15.04
CA ASN A 702 6.11 25.10 14.12
C ASN A 702 6.71 26.45 13.66
N ASP A 703 8.03 26.53 13.64
CA ASP A 703 8.79 27.69 13.23
C ASP A 703 9.15 27.72 11.74
N GLN A 704 8.89 26.62 11.02
CA GLN A 704 9.15 26.44 9.60
C GLN A 704 7.92 25.86 8.91
N THR A 705 7.43 26.52 7.86
CA THR A 705 6.23 26.13 7.13
C THR A 705 6.52 25.85 5.66
N LEU A 706 5.69 25.03 5.05
CA LEU A 706 5.54 24.90 3.60
C LEU A 706 4.15 25.41 3.21
N PRO A 707 4.06 26.33 2.23
CA PRO A 707 2.80 26.91 1.82
C PRO A 707 1.80 25.90 1.25
N ALA A 708 0.51 26.20 1.39
CA ALA A 708 -0.56 25.48 0.73
C ALA A 708 -0.44 25.56 -0.79
N TYR A 709 -0.91 24.51 -1.49
CA TYR A 709 -0.90 24.50 -2.95
C TYR A 709 -2.09 23.75 -3.55
N THR A 710 -2.42 24.11 -4.81
CA THR A 710 -3.42 23.42 -5.62
C THR A 710 -2.81 23.01 -6.95
N LEU A 711 -3.01 21.75 -7.33
CA LEU A 711 -2.56 21.20 -8.60
C LEU A 711 -3.77 20.79 -9.45
N LEU A 712 -3.69 21.08 -10.74
CA LEU A 712 -4.66 20.66 -11.74
C LEU A 712 -3.98 19.68 -12.72
N ASN A 713 -4.53 18.46 -12.85
CA ASN A 713 -4.04 17.45 -13.77
C ASN A 713 -5.12 17.11 -14.81
N GLY A 714 -4.70 16.67 -15.99
CA GLY A 714 -5.62 16.26 -17.05
C GLY A 714 -5.14 15.03 -17.79
N ALA A 715 -6.08 14.32 -18.38
CA ALA A 715 -5.81 13.17 -19.23
C ALA A 715 -6.75 13.18 -20.44
N ILE A 716 -6.21 12.83 -21.61
CA ILE A 716 -6.98 12.55 -22.82
C ILE A 716 -6.49 11.21 -23.34
N TYR A 717 -7.40 10.31 -23.67
CA TYR A 717 -7.00 9.01 -24.20
C TYR A 717 -8.00 8.47 -25.19
N TYR A 718 -7.51 7.55 -26.01
CA TYR A 718 -8.29 6.80 -26.98
C TYR A 718 -8.00 5.30 -26.83
N GLN A 719 -9.06 4.52 -26.63
CA GLN A 719 -9.03 3.06 -26.58
C GLN A 719 -9.52 2.51 -27.92
N ALA A 720 -8.63 1.96 -28.73
CA ALA A 720 -8.99 1.34 -29.99
C ALA A 720 -9.64 -0.06 -29.78
N LYS A 721 -10.41 -0.53 -30.75
CA LYS A 721 -11.09 -1.83 -30.69
C LYS A 721 -10.14 -3.04 -30.61
N ASN A 722 -8.89 -2.89 -31.02
CA ASN A 722 -7.84 -3.92 -30.99
C ASN A 722 -7.02 -3.91 -29.71
N ASN A 723 -7.57 -3.46 -28.59
CA ASN A 723 -6.94 -3.41 -27.29
C ASN A 723 -5.70 -2.49 -27.17
N ILE A 724 -5.51 -1.60 -28.14
CA ILE A 724 -4.49 -0.54 -28.07
C ILE A 724 -5.12 0.68 -27.41
N ARG A 725 -4.41 1.25 -26.43
CA ARG A 725 -4.77 2.54 -25.81
C ARG A 725 -3.64 3.52 -26.03
N ILE A 726 -3.98 4.73 -26.43
CA ILE A 726 -3.06 5.87 -26.53
C ILE A 726 -3.58 6.94 -25.57
N GLY A 727 -2.74 7.48 -24.71
CA GLY A 727 -3.12 8.47 -23.72
C GLY A 727 -2.08 9.55 -23.56
N LEU A 728 -2.53 10.79 -23.40
CA LEU A 728 -1.74 11.95 -22.99
C LEU A 728 -2.18 12.37 -21.60
N ASN A 729 -1.26 12.35 -20.65
CA ASN A 729 -1.47 12.86 -19.29
C ASN A 729 -0.66 14.14 -19.12
N VAL A 730 -1.25 15.15 -18.51
CA VAL A 730 -0.60 16.42 -18.18
C VAL A 730 -0.76 16.66 -16.67
N GLU A 731 0.34 16.64 -15.96
CA GLU A 731 0.39 16.94 -14.53
C GLU A 731 0.69 18.43 -14.35
N ASN A 732 0.10 19.04 -13.32
CA ASN A 732 0.28 20.46 -12.98
C ASN A 732 0.03 21.39 -14.20
N ILE A 733 -1.16 21.32 -14.80
CA ILE A 733 -1.54 22.07 -16.00
C ILE A 733 -1.30 23.58 -15.83
N LEU A 734 -1.59 24.11 -14.64
CA LEU A 734 -1.44 25.52 -14.33
C LEU A 734 0.02 25.95 -14.13
N ASN A 735 0.95 25.00 -14.11
CA ASN A 735 2.37 25.21 -13.82
C ASN A 735 2.61 25.91 -12.47
N THR A 736 1.81 25.56 -11.47
CA THR A 736 1.91 26.07 -10.11
C THR A 736 3.26 25.70 -9.50
N THR A 737 4.00 26.67 -8.99
CA THR A 737 5.18 26.40 -8.17
C THR A 737 4.72 26.02 -6.77
N TYR A 738 5.15 24.88 -6.27
CA TYR A 738 4.79 24.36 -4.95
C TYR A 738 5.97 23.65 -4.32
N TYR A 739 5.92 23.46 -3.00
CA TYR A 739 6.97 22.82 -2.23
C TYR A 739 6.35 21.70 -1.42
N ASN A 740 6.84 20.47 -1.60
CA ASN A 740 6.31 19.27 -0.95
C ASN A 740 7.33 18.54 -0.08
N ASN A 741 8.52 19.13 0.04
CA ASN A 741 9.57 18.62 0.90
C ASN A 741 10.45 19.75 1.42
N ALA A 742 11.01 19.56 2.60
CA ALA A 742 11.95 20.48 3.21
C ALA A 742 12.95 19.75 4.10
N LEU A 743 14.15 20.29 4.17
CA LEU A 743 15.23 19.82 5.00
C LEU A 743 15.65 20.92 5.97
N SER A 744 15.99 20.54 7.18
CA SER A 744 16.58 21.43 8.18
C SER A 744 17.36 20.61 9.19
N SER A 745 18.48 21.11 9.63
CA SER A 745 19.19 20.57 10.80
C SER A 745 18.74 21.22 12.11
N ASN A 746 17.79 22.17 12.06
CA ASN A 746 17.27 22.88 13.24
C ASN A 746 16.23 22.08 14.03
N ASP A 747 16.21 20.77 13.93
CA ASP A 747 15.34 19.87 14.71
C ASP A 747 15.75 19.79 16.20
N LEU A 748 16.43 20.82 16.69
CA LEU A 748 16.92 20.83 18.06
C LEU A 748 15.87 21.39 18.99
N TYR A 749 15.37 20.53 19.86
CA TYR A 749 14.55 20.91 21.04
C TYR A 749 15.38 21.51 22.14
N SER A 750 16.69 21.57 21.97
CA SER A 750 17.66 22.05 22.94
C SER A 750 18.13 23.45 22.59
N ASN A 751 18.07 24.34 23.56
CA ASN A 751 18.76 25.64 23.52
C ASN A 751 20.22 25.51 23.93
N ASP A 752 20.75 24.28 24.09
CA ASP A 752 22.13 24.03 24.47
C ASP A 752 23.08 24.63 23.42
N PRO A 753 24.05 25.47 23.83
CA PRO A 753 25.06 26.00 22.95
C PRO A 753 25.88 24.93 22.21
N ALA A 754 26.03 23.74 22.81
CA ALA A 754 26.73 22.61 22.18
C ALA A 754 25.95 22.05 20.95
N ASP A 755 24.65 22.28 20.87
CA ASP A 755 23.82 21.88 19.75
C ASP A 755 23.76 22.92 18.62
N LYS A 756 24.29 24.12 18.83
CA LYS A 756 24.34 25.23 17.86
C LYS A 756 25.20 25.00 16.60
N PRO A 757 26.25 24.17 16.59
CA PRO A 757 27.06 23.97 15.39
C PRO A 757 26.31 23.35 14.21
N TYR A 758 25.08 22.84 14.42
CA TYR A 758 24.23 22.20 13.40
C TYR A 758 23.12 23.10 12.84
N GLN A 759 23.18 24.42 13.02
CA GLN A 759 22.21 25.35 12.45
C GLN A 759 22.39 25.48 10.94
N ALA A 760 21.89 24.49 10.20
CA ALA A 760 21.80 24.59 8.75
C ALA A 760 20.66 25.52 8.32
N THR A 761 20.78 26.04 7.12
CA THR A 761 19.73 26.82 6.49
C THR A 761 18.51 25.92 6.25
N PHE A 762 17.33 26.47 6.46
CA PHE A 762 16.10 25.81 6.02
C PHE A 762 16.10 25.69 4.50
N GLN A 763 15.93 24.47 3.98
CA GLN A 763 15.98 24.14 2.57
C GLN A 763 14.63 23.57 2.14
N ILE A 764 14.13 23.99 1.00
CA ILE A 764 12.87 23.52 0.43
C ILE A 764 13.09 22.94 -0.95
N ASN A 765 12.31 21.91 -1.30
CA ASN A 765 12.34 21.30 -2.61
C ASN A 765 11.06 21.64 -3.37
N PRO A 766 11.17 22.29 -4.55
CA PRO A 766 10.03 22.51 -5.40
C PRO A 766 9.52 21.16 -5.95
N GLY A 767 8.21 21.03 -6.00
CA GLY A 767 7.55 19.95 -6.71
C GLY A 767 7.68 20.09 -8.23
N ARG A 768 7.34 19.05 -8.98
CA ARG A 768 7.46 19.03 -10.44
C ARG A 768 6.63 20.13 -11.10
N ASN A 769 7.23 20.85 -12.02
CA ASN A 769 6.54 21.77 -12.94
C ASN A 769 5.57 20.99 -13.83
N ARG A 770 4.88 21.71 -14.75
CA ARG A 770 4.03 21.06 -15.75
C ARG A 770 4.78 19.94 -16.45
N ASN A 771 4.21 18.73 -16.42
CA ASN A 771 4.82 17.51 -16.92
C ASN A 771 3.86 16.81 -17.89
N TYR A 772 4.38 16.36 -19.02
CA TYR A 772 3.64 15.68 -20.06
C TYR A 772 4.09 14.22 -20.14
N LYS A 773 3.14 13.31 -20.32
CA LYS A 773 3.38 11.88 -20.52
C LYS A 773 2.48 11.36 -21.64
N LEU A 774 3.08 10.86 -22.72
CA LEU A 774 2.39 10.14 -23.79
C LEU A 774 2.59 8.65 -23.61
N THR A 775 1.50 7.91 -23.48
CA THR A 775 1.52 6.48 -23.22
C THR A 775 0.83 5.71 -24.33
N ILE A 776 1.45 4.64 -24.80
CA ILE A 776 0.84 3.64 -25.68
C ILE A 776 0.84 2.32 -24.90
N SER A 777 -0.30 1.67 -24.81
CA SER A 777 -0.42 0.35 -24.19
C SER A 777 -1.22 -0.61 -25.06
N TYR A 778 -0.85 -1.88 -24.97
CA TYR A 778 -1.50 -2.99 -25.65
C TYR A 778 -1.78 -4.10 -24.65
N SER A 779 -2.97 -4.69 -24.70
CA SER A 779 -3.37 -5.85 -23.87
C SER A 779 -3.95 -6.94 -24.76
N PHE A 780 -3.72 -8.22 -24.44
CA PHE A 780 -4.24 -9.37 -25.19
C PHE A 780 -4.64 -10.53 -24.29
#